data_76c262c667fd2f837797317b9a4ff29e
#
_entry.id   76c262c667fd2f837797317b9a4ff29e
#
_cell.length_a   1.000
_cell.length_b   1.000
_cell.length_c   1.000
_cell.angle_alpha   90.00
_cell.angle_beta   90.00
_cell.angle_gamma   90.00
#
_symmetry.space_group_name_H-M   'P 1'
#
loop_
_entity.id
_entity.type
_entity.pdbx_description
1 polymer ?
#
loop_
_entity_poly.entity_id
_entity_poly.type
_entity_poly.pdbx_seq_one_letter_code
_entity_poly.pdbx_strand_id
1 'polypeptide(L)'
;MYKRQISKDPVYLTLTKSYKVTAVDANNYNSVPGTYYTETLKDYDLVVASESVASTNKFGIALAGLAGKVPMLNLKAFYYGSSSWNWATAANPTAGATGWNQIIVADAFKTHPLFADIDFTNAITLFDGTAKTSNNVQSYHSPKEIISADDVLATNGANGYNAIHEHKQSNGKNTYILIPLSYSAIETLTPDAKTLIANAASYVAATKSEYTAPAQVEAPVISYDSDNKVTISCPTKGATIYYGKDVSALSASASVYTESFSLGVTTTVRAIAVKEGMLPSEEVSEYIEIIRECGPQVLDPERLNRGTIATYTNDGMLVSWRWLATDPDDIVFNVYRDGTKLNSQLLSSRTNYLDAEGSVNSNYTVEAVSGGKIVETSTALVLEKGYLNIPLDRPAGGTVQGSSYTYTPGDASVGDVDGDGEYEIILKWDPTNQCDNGQNGSQNYTGNVYLDCYKLNGTKLWRIDLGVNIRAGAHYTQFMVYDLDGDGKAEVACKTAPGTIDGKGNNVIMGSDDPKADYRGTHGGKQGVIKTGPEYLTVFEGATGKELSTVAYEPSRNILSDSAWGDSFGNRCERYLACVAYLDGKKPSLVMCRGYYTAAYLCAWDFDGKELKKRWLHASTTKGEGAYGEGAHSLTVGDVDGDGCDEIVYGACCIDHDGSVLYRTGLGHGDALHLGDFIPDREGLEVFMVHEEKSAAYGFEMRDAQTGEILSGRKMGSDIGRGLCADIDSLSRGAEYWSLAKFNMLSLIHISEPTRRS
;
A
#
# COMPACT_ATOMS: atom_id res chain seq x y z
N MET A 1 6.25 3.82 25.06
CA MET A 1 6.97 2.63 25.57
C MET A 1 8.43 3.00 25.72
N TYR A 2 8.96 3.15 26.95
CA TYR A 2 10.36 3.49 27.15
C TYR A 2 11.23 2.28 26.80
N LYS A 3 11.96 2.34 25.67
CA LYS A 3 13.01 1.36 25.40
C LYS A 3 14.12 1.58 26.43
N ARG A 4 14.26 0.64 27.37
CA ARG A 4 15.40 0.65 28.31
C ARG A 4 16.67 0.48 27.48
N GLN A 5 17.66 1.37 27.66
CA GLN A 5 18.98 1.16 27.07
C GLN A 5 19.58 -0.09 27.71
N ILE A 6 19.90 -1.09 26.90
CA ILE A 6 20.41 -2.37 27.40
C ILE A 6 21.64 -2.22 28.29
N SER A 7 22.50 -1.24 28.01
CA SER A 7 23.67 -0.90 28.81
C SER A 7 23.36 -0.39 30.22
N LYS A 8 22.09 -0.16 30.56
CA LYS A 8 21.62 0.26 31.88
C LYS A 8 20.68 -0.76 32.54
N ASP A 9 20.41 -1.87 31.87
CA ASP A 9 19.52 -2.90 32.42
C ASP A 9 20.26 -3.68 33.54
N PRO A 10 19.71 -3.71 34.79
CA PRO A 10 20.37 -4.34 35.92
C PRO A 10 20.59 -5.85 35.74
N VAL A 11 19.71 -6.54 35.03
CA VAL A 11 19.87 -7.99 34.74
C VAL A 11 21.01 -8.18 33.74
N TYR A 12 21.02 -7.42 32.66
CA TYR A 12 22.10 -7.43 31.68
C TYR A 12 23.45 -7.16 32.33
N LEU A 13 23.54 -6.08 33.14
CA LEU A 13 24.75 -5.72 33.85
C LEU A 13 25.19 -6.79 34.89
N THR A 14 24.27 -7.52 35.49
CA THR A 14 24.59 -8.61 36.40
C THR A 14 25.17 -9.79 35.62
N LEU A 15 24.58 -10.17 34.53
CA LEU A 15 25.00 -11.34 33.74
C LEU A 15 26.28 -11.10 32.96
N THR A 16 26.53 -9.88 32.48
CA THR A 16 27.79 -9.54 31.75
C THR A 16 29.05 -9.61 32.61
N LYS A 17 28.93 -9.71 33.92
CA LYS A 17 30.10 -9.93 34.83
C LYS A 17 30.72 -11.33 34.64
N SER A 18 29.92 -12.31 34.24
CA SER A 18 30.37 -13.71 34.18
C SER A 18 30.12 -14.34 32.79
N TYR A 19 29.33 -13.70 31.92
CA TYR A 19 28.95 -14.27 30.64
C TYR A 19 29.16 -13.28 29.48
N LYS A 20 29.38 -13.83 28.27
CA LYS A 20 29.19 -13.11 27.02
C LYS A 20 27.72 -13.05 26.68
N VAL A 21 27.09 -11.93 26.88
CA VAL A 21 25.63 -11.76 26.67
C VAL A 21 25.33 -11.19 25.29
N THR A 22 24.54 -11.92 24.50
CA THR A 22 23.95 -11.43 23.26
C THR A 22 22.51 -11.00 23.55
N ALA A 23 22.20 -9.71 23.34
CA ALA A 23 20.87 -9.20 23.57
C ALA A 23 20.09 -9.13 22.25
N VAL A 24 18.85 -9.60 22.29
CA VAL A 24 17.95 -9.70 21.15
C VAL A 24 16.70 -8.87 21.42
N ASP A 25 16.35 -7.96 20.50
CA ASP A 25 15.05 -7.28 20.57
C ASP A 25 13.97 -8.19 19.99
N ALA A 26 13.13 -8.75 20.87
CA ALA A 26 12.07 -9.66 20.52
C ALA A 26 11.04 -9.08 19.54
N ASN A 27 10.92 -7.76 19.42
CA ASN A 27 9.98 -7.13 18.48
C ASN A 27 10.43 -7.29 17.03
N ASN A 28 11.71 -7.41 16.76
CA ASN A 28 12.24 -7.63 15.41
C ASN A 28 11.88 -9.02 14.85
N TYR A 29 11.37 -9.90 15.69
CA TYR A 29 11.10 -11.29 15.36
C TYR A 29 9.63 -11.70 15.53
N ASN A 30 8.74 -10.73 15.69
CA ASN A 30 7.33 -11.00 16.01
C ASN A 30 6.54 -11.67 14.88
N SER A 31 7.06 -11.65 13.65
CA SER A 31 6.44 -12.23 12.45
C SER A 31 7.00 -13.59 12.03
N VAL A 32 8.07 -14.07 12.68
CA VAL A 32 8.76 -15.30 12.28
C VAL A 32 8.17 -16.51 13.00
N PRO A 33 8.00 -17.69 12.34
CA PRO A 33 7.48 -18.90 12.99
C PRO A 33 8.33 -19.37 14.18
N GLY A 34 7.66 -19.84 15.24
CA GLY A 34 8.32 -20.20 16.50
C GLY A 34 9.39 -21.29 16.43
N THR A 35 9.34 -22.15 15.39
CA THR A 35 10.33 -23.21 15.15
C THR A 35 11.69 -22.69 14.71
N TYR A 36 11.74 -21.54 14.04
CA TYR A 36 12.99 -20.89 13.62
C TYR A 36 13.88 -20.54 14.83
N TYR A 37 13.28 -20.15 15.95
CA TYR A 37 14.02 -19.67 17.13
C TYR A 37 14.55 -20.78 18.01
N THR A 38 13.87 -21.93 18.07
CA THR A 38 14.41 -23.08 18.82
C THR A 38 15.72 -23.53 18.25
N GLU A 39 15.92 -23.41 16.94
CA GLU A 39 17.17 -23.78 16.28
C GLU A 39 18.28 -22.73 16.46
N THR A 40 17.93 -21.44 16.38
CA THR A 40 18.91 -20.36 16.54
C THR A 40 19.43 -20.24 17.98
N LEU A 41 18.62 -20.59 18.96
CA LEU A 41 18.94 -20.43 20.37
C LEU A 41 19.56 -21.69 21.02
N LYS A 42 19.53 -22.85 20.37
CA LYS A 42 20.07 -24.11 20.91
C LYS A 42 21.56 -24.06 21.24
N ASP A 43 22.32 -23.24 20.54
CA ASP A 43 23.79 -23.16 20.69
C ASP A 43 24.22 -22.30 21.89
N TYR A 44 23.30 -21.54 22.48
CA TYR A 44 23.60 -20.77 23.69
C TYR A 44 23.65 -21.65 24.94
N ASP A 45 24.51 -21.30 25.88
CA ASP A 45 24.61 -22.02 27.16
C ASP A 45 23.43 -21.74 28.07
N LEU A 46 22.77 -20.60 27.88
CA LEU A 46 21.60 -20.15 28.64
C LEU A 46 20.77 -19.17 27.80
N VAL A 47 19.47 -19.34 27.82
CA VAL A 47 18.50 -18.35 27.30
C VAL A 47 17.82 -17.65 28.46
N VAL A 48 17.82 -16.32 28.45
CA VAL A 48 17.15 -15.51 29.47
C VAL A 48 15.97 -14.75 28.83
N ALA A 49 14.76 -15.12 29.26
CA ALA A 49 13.55 -14.37 28.90
C ALA A 49 13.38 -13.19 29.83
N SER A 50 13.67 -11.98 29.32
CA SER A 50 13.55 -10.74 30.09
C SER A 50 12.11 -10.37 30.36
N GLU A 51 11.85 -9.78 31.51
CA GLU A 51 10.55 -9.22 31.90
C GLU A 51 10.11 -8.07 30.97
N SER A 52 11.05 -7.37 30.34
CA SER A 52 10.78 -6.24 29.43
C SER A 52 10.06 -6.63 28.12
N VAL A 53 10.00 -7.89 27.78
CA VAL A 53 9.29 -8.37 26.58
C VAL A 53 7.78 -8.40 26.85
N ALA A 54 6.97 -7.92 25.91
CA ALA A 54 5.51 -7.95 26.04
C ALA A 54 4.97 -9.37 26.11
N SER A 55 4.00 -9.66 26.99
CA SER A 55 3.41 -11.00 27.16
C SER A 55 2.68 -11.50 25.91
N THR A 56 2.31 -10.62 24.98
CA THR A 56 1.68 -10.93 23.70
C THR A 56 2.70 -11.09 22.56
N ASN A 57 3.99 -10.92 22.84
CA ASN A 57 5.03 -11.05 21.82
C ASN A 57 5.17 -12.50 21.38
N LYS A 58 4.98 -12.78 20.08
CA LYS A 58 5.00 -14.14 19.53
C LYS A 58 6.34 -14.85 19.71
N PHE A 59 7.44 -14.12 19.66
CA PHE A 59 8.77 -14.67 19.94
C PHE A 59 8.88 -15.13 21.40
N GLY A 60 8.47 -14.29 22.36
CA GLY A 60 8.48 -14.66 23.78
C GLY A 60 7.57 -15.85 24.08
N ILE A 61 6.39 -15.93 23.42
CA ILE A 61 5.48 -17.07 23.55
C ILE A 61 6.14 -18.35 23.01
N ALA A 62 6.87 -18.27 21.90
CA ALA A 62 7.55 -19.41 21.29
C ALA A 62 8.69 -19.99 22.14
N LEU A 63 9.26 -19.22 23.10
CA LEU A 63 10.30 -19.70 23.99
C LEU A 63 9.87 -20.91 24.86
N ALA A 64 8.56 -21.14 25.03
CA ALA A 64 8.07 -22.37 25.68
C ALA A 64 8.63 -23.64 25.03
N GLY A 65 8.83 -23.65 23.72
CA GLY A 65 9.39 -24.76 22.98
C GLY A 65 10.86 -25.08 23.27
N LEU A 66 11.57 -24.20 24.01
CA LEU A 66 12.96 -24.42 24.43
C LEU A 66 13.08 -25.18 25.76
N ALA A 67 12.00 -25.29 26.53
CA ALA A 67 12.04 -25.99 27.80
C ALA A 67 12.54 -27.44 27.62
N GLY A 68 13.56 -27.81 28.38
CA GLY A 68 14.21 -29.11 28.27
C GLY A 68 15.20 -29.27 27.08
N LYS A 69 15.30 -28.29 26.18
CA LYS A 69 16.22 -28.29 25.03
C LYS A 69 17.42 -27.40 25.25
N VAL A 70 17.21 -26.26 25.90
CA VAL A 70 18.24 -25.30 26.28
C VAL A 70 17.99 -24.87 27.72
N PRO A 71 19.04 -24.68 28.54
CA PRO A 71 18.89 -24.10 29.88
C PRO A 71 18.21 -22.72 29.79
N MET A 72 17.17 -22.50 30.63
CA MET A 72 16.40 -21.25 30.52
C MET A 72 16.15 -20.60 31.89
N LEU A 73 16.41 -19.30 31.97
CA LEU A 73 16.00 -18.44 33.06
C LEU A 73 14.88 -17.50 32.58
N ASN A 74 13.68 -17.67 33.11
CA ASN A 74 12.55 -16.80 32.81
C ASN A 74 12.31 -15.79 33.93
N LEU A 75 12.35 -14.48 33.57
CA LEU A 75 12.07 -13.40 34.53
C LEU A 75 10.64 -12.84 34.33
N LYS A 76 9.89 -13.35 33.34
CA LYS A 76 8.55 -12.89 32.99
C LYS A 76 7.46 -13.88 33.40
N ALA A 77 6.87 -13.67 34.55
CA ALA A 77 5.79 -14.53 35.04
C ALA A 77 4.58 -14.63 34.10
N PHE A 78 4.26 -13.58 33.34
CA PHE A 78 3.13 -13.56 32.40
C PHE A 78 3.24 -14.61 31.28
N TYR A 79 4.44 -15.06 30.92
CA TYR A 79 4.59 -16.15 29.96
C TYR A 79 4.09 -17.48 30.50
N TYR A 80 4.16 -17.67 31.81
CA TYR A 80 3.74 -18.89 32.47
C TYR A 80 2.23 -19.13 32.39
N GLY A 81 1.44 -18.07 32.26
CA GLY A 81 -0.01 -18.08 32.29
C GLY A 81 -0.69 -18.87 31.18
N SER A 82 -1.97 -19.20 31.40
CA SER A 82 -2.77 -20.00 30.46
C SER A 82 -3.00 -19.36 29.10
N SER A 83 -2.84 -18.05 29.00
CA SER A 83 -2.96 -17.29 27.73
C SER A 83 -1.66 -17.24 26.90
N SER A 84 -0.54 -17.75 27.43
CA SER A 84 0.78 -17.73 26.77
C SER A 84 1.35 -19.14 26.67
N TRP A 85 2.20 -19.56 27.63
CA TRP A 85 2.80 -20.89 27.63
C TRP A 85 1.83 -21.98 28.11
N ASN A 86 0.75 -21.59 28.75
CA ASN A 86 -0.27 -22.49 29.28
C ASN A 86 0.24 -23.42 30.39
N TRP A 87 1.20 -22.96 31.19
CA TRP A 87 1.82 -23.71 32.29
C TRP A 87 1.20 -23.40 33.67
N ALA A 88 0.28 -22.44 33.74
CA ALA A 88 -0.53 -22.17 34.92
C ALA A 88 -2.02 -22.18 34.57
N THR A 89 -2.88 -22.42 35.59
CA THR A 89 -4.34 -22.46 35.42
C THR A 89 -4.93 -21.08 35.18
N ALA A 90 -4.33 -20.00 35.76
CA ALA A 90 -4.75 -18.63 35.56
C ALA A 90 -4.03 -17.98 34.37
N ALA A 91 -4.72 -17.04 33.70
CA ALA A 91 -4.15 -16.29 32.59
C ALA A 91 -3.07 -15.29 33.05
N ASN A 92 -3.24 -14.71 34.22
CA ASN A 92 -2.35 -13.69 34.78
C ASN A 92 -1.86 -14.08 36.17
N PRO A 93 -0.62 -13.68 36.54
CA PRO A 93 -0.14 -13.87 37.92
C PRO A 93 -0.87 -12.94 38.89
N THR A 94 -0.87 -13.33 40.14
CA THR A 94 -1.45 -12.57 41.25
C THR A 94 -0.34 -11.91 42.07
N ALA A 95 -0.58 -10.71 42.60
CA ALA A 95 0.28 -10.00 43.52
C ALA A 95 -0.49 -9.57 44.77
N GLY A 96 0.20 -9.55 45.92
CA GLY A 96 -0.38 -9.08 47.20
C GLY A 96 -0.01 -7.62 47.49
N ALA A 97 -0.61 -7.06 48.53
CA ALA A 97 -0.39 -5.66 48.98
C ALA A 97 0.78 -5.50 49.96
N THR A 98 0.97 -6.43 50.91
CA THR A 98 2.04 -6.36 51.93
C THR A 98 3.02 -7.50 51.70
N GLY A 99 4.33 -7.22 51.73
CA GLY A 99 5.38 -8.23 51.43
C GLY A 99 5.46 -8.61 49.96
N TRP A 100 4.86 -7.82 49.07
CA TRP A 100 4.75 -8.07 47.62
C TRP A 100 6.10 -8.00 46.88
N ASN A 101 7.13 -7.43 47.53
CA ASN A 101 8.51 -7.40 47.04
C ASN A 101 9.41 -8.48 47.64
N GLN A 102 8.83 -9.43 48.39
CA GLN A 102 9.55 -10.47 49.14
C GLN A 102 9.19 -11.87 48.68
N ILE A 103 10.13 -12.79 48.87
CA ILE A 103 9.91 -14.23 48.76
C ILE A 103 10.27 -14.94 50.05
N ILE A 104 9.61 -16.08 50.28
CA ILE A 104 9.86 -16.99 51.38
C ILE A 104 10.31 -18.31 50.77
N VAL A 105 11.54 -18.74 51.07
CA VAL A 105 12.11 -20.01 50.59
C VAL A 105 11.63 -21.12 51.46
N ALA A 106 11.14 -22.21 50.85
CA ALA A 106 10.74 -23.42 51.57
C ALA A 106 11.97 -24.08 52.22
N ASP A 107 11.80 -24.58 53.46
CA ASP A 107 12.92 -25.15 54.26
C ASP A 107 13.71 -26.24 53.51
N ALA A 108 13.03 -27.05 52.75
CA ALA A 108 13.62 -28.11 51.94
C ALA A 108 14.61 -27.58 50.86
N PHE A 109 14.49 -26.30 50.46
CA PHE A 109 15.28 -25.72 49.40
C PHE A 109 16.28 -24.66 49.84
N LYS A 110 16.44 -24.41 51.15
CA LYS A 110 17.41 -23.42 51.66
C LYS A 110 18.86 -23.72 51.28
N THR A 111 19.19 -24.98 51.02
CA THR A 111 20.51 -25.41 50.55
C THR A 111 20.65 -25.49 49.03
N HIS A 112 19.58 -25.11 48.31
CA HIS A 112 19.61 -25.16 46.86
C HIS A 112 20.65 -24.13 46.29
N PRO A 113 21.39 -24.48 45.25
CA PRO A 113 22.46 -23.60 44.71
C PRO A 113 21.97 -22.20 44.32
N LEU A 114 20.69 -22.05 43.96
CA LEU A 114 20.05 -20.77 43.65
C LEU A 114 20.18 -19.75 44.79
N PHE A 115 20.16 -20.24 46.02
CA PHE A 115 20.17 -19.42 47.25
C PHE A 115 21.52 -19.36 47.94
N ALA A 116 22.61 -19.76 47.24
CA ALA A 116 23.97 -19.61 47.80
C ALA A 116 24.26 -18.14 48.12
N ASP A 117 24.91 -17.91 49.25
CA ASP A 117 25.32 -16.58 49.75
C ASP A 117 24.12 -15.63 50.05
N ILE A 118 22.91 -16.16 50.29
CA ILE A 118 21.74 -15.39 50.67
C ILE A 118 21.38 -15.66 52.13
N ASP A 119 21.08 -14.59 52.88
CA ASP A 119 20.65 -14.68 54.26
C ASP A 119 19.16 -15.00 54.39
N PHE A 120 18.81 -16.10 55.11
CA PHE A 120 17.43 -16.55 55.35
C PHE A 120 16.87 -16.14 56.72
N THR A 121 17.56 -15.25 57.43
CA THR A 121 17.10 -14.80 58.77
C THR A 121 15.73 -14.12 58.67
N ASN A 122 15.42 -13.54 57.54
CA ASN A 122 14.16 -12.92 57.19
C ASN A 122 13.71 -13.35 55.79
N ALA A 123 12.50 -12.92 55.39
CA ALA A 123 12.06 -13.06 54.01
C ALA A 123 13.02 -12.26 53.06
N ILE A 124 13.35 -12.86 51.90
CA ILE A 124 14.29 -12.30 50.97
C ILE A 124 13.57 -11.15 50.20
N THR A 125 14.09 -9.93 50.31
CA THR A 125 13.59 -8.79 49.58
C THR A 125 14.25 -8.67 48.20
N LEU A 126 13.49 -8.77 47.14
CA LEU A 126 14.01 -8.78 45.76
C LEU A 126 14.18 -7.39 45.15
N PHE A 127 13.39 -6.41 45.57
CA PHE A 127 13.47 -5.02 45.06
C PHE A 127 12.94 -4.01 46.08
N ASP A 128 13.26 -2.73 45.89
CA ASP A 128 12.81 -1.65 46.77
C ASP A 128 11.29 -1.48 46.69
N GLY A 129 10.62 -1.71 47.81
CA GLY A 129 9.17 -1.61 47.92
C GLY A 129 8.60 -0.18 47.98
N THR A 130 9.44 0.84 48.00
CA THR A 130 9.00 2.26 48.09
C THR A 130 8.60 2.84 46.75
N ALA A 131 8.98 2.22 45.63
CA ALA A 131 8.77 2.72 44.28
C ALA A 131 7.53 2.07 43.61
N LYS A 132 6.51 2.85 43.35
CA LYS A 132 5.35 2.59 42.48
C LYS A 132 4.50 1.31 42.78
N THR A 133 3.19 1.47 42.80
CA THR A 133 2.15 0.45 43.01
C THR A 133 2.17 -0.76 42.03
N SER A 134 3.02 -0.73 41.01
CA SER A 134 3.19 -1.82 40.00
C SER A 134 4.39 -2.74 40.24
N ASN A 135 5.22 -2.48 41.26
CA ASN A 135 6.35 -3.35 41.61
C ASN A 135 5.86 -4.52 42.45
N ASN A 136 6.02 -5.74 41.98
CA ASN A 136 5.63 -6.92 42.73
C ASN A 136 6.41 -8.18 42.31
N VAL A 137 6.41 -9.17 43.20
CA VAL A 137 6.71 -10.56 42.89
C VAL A 137 5.42 -11.18 42.36
N GLN A 138 5.42 -11.54 41.11
CA GLN A 138 4.27 -12.12 40.42
C GLN A 138 4.20 -13.62 40.67
N SER A 139 3.06 -14.14 41.11
CA SER A 139 2.92 -15.52 41.55
C SER A 139 1.62 -16.16 41.07
N TYR A 140 1.58 -17.49 41.04
CA TYR A 140 0.41 -18.27 40.65
C TYR A 140 -0.08 -19.13 41.79
N HIS A 141 -1.39 -19.30 41.91
CA HIS A 141 -2.01 -20.11 42.92
C HIS A 141 -1.67 -21.61 42.72
N SER A 142 -1.67 -22.04 41.48
CA SER A 142 -1.42 -23.44 41.14
C SER A 142 -0.83 -23.55 39.74
N PRO A 143 0.31 -24.22 39.54
CA PRO A 143 0.77 -24.61 38.21
C PRO A 143 -0.14 -25.71 37.64
N LYS A 144 -0.16 -25.88 36.32
CA LYS A 144 -0.87 -26.98 35.64
C LYS A 144 -0.10 -28.27 35.72
N GLU A 145 -0.81 -29.39 35.48
CA GLU A 145 -0.22 -30.73 35.45
C GLU A 145 0.98 -30.89 34.53
N ILE A 146 1.03 -30.12 33.41
CA ILE A 146 2.14 -30.17 32.45
C ILE A 146 3.50 -29.86 33.09
N ILE A 147 3.49 -29.12 34.21
CA ILE A 147 4.65 -28.81 35.03
C ILE A 147 4.42 -29.15 36.50
N SER A 148 3.50 -30.06 36.78
CA SER A 148 3.20 -30.51 38.14
C SER A 148 4.41 -31.16 38.86
N ALA A 149 5.42 -31.56 38.08
CA ALA A 149 6.70 -32.06 38.59
C ALA A 149 7.70 -30.94 38.96
N ASP A 150 7.30 -29.64 38.79
CA ASP A 150 8.14 -28.52 39.17
C ASP A 150 8.29 -28.46 40.69
N ASP A 151 9.51 -28.22 41.12
CA ASP A 151 9.79 -27.83 42.47
C ASP A 151 9.44 -26.35 42.69
N VAL A 152 8.62 -26.06 43.68
CA VAL A 152 8.33 -24.71 44.13
C VAL A 152 9.36 -24.31 45.17
N LEU A 153 10.41 -23.60 44.75
CA LEU A 153 11.55 -23.25 45.61
C LEU A 153 11.19 -22.14 46.61
N ALA A 154 10.31 -21.20 46.18
CA ALA A 154 9.88 -20.10 47.03
C ALA A 154 8.46 -19.66 46.72
N THR A 155 7.80 -19.06 47.74
CA THR A 155 6.48 -18.47 47.65
C THR A 155 6.57 -16.93 47.74
N ASN A 156 5.53 -16.26 47.31
CA ASN A 156 5.40 -14.80 47.46
C ASN A 156 5.14 -14.45 48.93
N GLY A 157 5.90 -13.53 49.49
CA GLY A 157 5.79 -13.11 50.89
C GLY A 157 4.47 -12.44 51.27
N ALA A 158 3.70 -11.96 50.30
CA ALA A 158 2.43 -11.27 50.54
C ALA A 158 1.23 -12.22 50.60
N ASN A 159 1.16 -13.24 49.72
CA ASN A 159 -0.01 -14.09 49.56
C ASN A 159 0.29 -15.59 49.66
N GLY A 160 1.55 -15.97 49.80
CA GLY A 160 1.96 -17.38 49.90
C GLY A 160 1.82 -18.19 48.60
N TYR A 161 1.51 -17.53 47.46
CA TYR A 161 1.38 -18.21 46.18
C TYR A 161 2.75 -18.56 45.62
N ASN A 162 2.79 -19.53 44.72
CA ASN A 162 4.02 -20.04 44.12
C ASN A 162 4.71 -18.94 43.34
N ALA A 163 5.98 -18.69 43.64
CA ALA A 163 6.78 -17.65 43.03
C ALA A 163 7.94 -18.23 42.21
N ILE A 164 8.97 -18.75 42.86
CA ILE A 164 10.12 -19.33 42.14
C ILE A 164 9.88 -20.82 41.89
N HIS A 165 9.97 -21.17 40.63
CA HIS A 165 9.78 -22.53 40.16
C HIS A 165 11.03 -23.05 39.46
N GLU A 166 11.33 -24.33 39.69
CA GLU A 166 12.35 -25.07 38.95
C GLU A 166 11.71 -26.27 38.25
N HIS A 167 11.90 -26.35 36.94
CA HIS A 167 11.51 -27.52 36.16
C HIS A 167 12.77 -28.30 35.74
N LYS A 168 12.90 -29.50 36.29
CA LYS A 168 13.97 -30.42 35.94
C LYS A 168 13.48 -31.50 34.99
N GLN A 169 14.19 -31.69 33.89
CA GLN A 169 14.04 -32.89 33.11
C GLN A 169 14.40 -34.13 33.99
N SER A 170 13.83 -35.28 33.69
CA SER A 170 14.09 -36.52 34.43
C SER A 170 15.58 -36.91 34.52
N ASN A 171 16.40 -36.38 33.61
CA ASN A 171 17.86 -36.58 33.59
C ASN A 171 18.64 -35.40 34.23
N GLY A 172 17.97 -34.40 34.79
CA GLY A 172 18.57 -33.21 35.40
C GLY A 172 19.24 -32.22 34.41
N LYS A 173 18.99 -32.37 33.12
CA LYS A 173 19.63 -31.56 32.05
C LYS A 173 18.68 -30.50 31.52
N ASN A 174 19.27 -29.40 30.98
CA ASN A 174 18.53 -28.27 30.38
C ASN A 174 17.42 -27.78 31.31
N THR A 175 17.76 -27.47 32.52
CA THR A 175 16.85 -27.02 33.58
C THR A 175 16.24 -25.67 33.23
N TYR A 176 15.01 -25.45 33.65
CA TYR A 176 14.28 -24.21 33.56
C TYR A 176 14.01 -23.62 34.94
N ILE A 177 14.22 -22.32 35.12
CA ILE A 177 13.86 -21.58 36.35
C ILE A 177 13.04 -20.36 36.01
N LEU A 178 11.93 -20.13 36.74
CA LEU A 178 11.20 -18.89 36.82
C LEU A 178 11.62 -18.09 38.06
N ILE A 179 12.05 -16.82 37.86
CA ILE A 179 12.14 -15.81 38.93
C ILE A 179 11.15 -14.68 38.53
N PRO A 180 9.98 -14.61 39.15
CA PRO A 180 8.85 -13.81 38.65
C PRO A 180 8.94 -12.36 39.10
N LEU A 181 9.42 -11.49 38.25
CA LEU A 181 9.54 -10.07 38.51
C LEU A 181 8.55 -9.25 37.67
N SER A 182 8.08 -8.12 38.17
CA SER A 182 7.40 -7.12 37.39
C SER A 182 8.39 -6.20 36.65
N TYR A 183 7.94 -5.58 35.57
CA TYR A 183 8.80 -4.71 34.76
C TYR A 183 9.50 -3.62 35.59
N SER A 184 8.79 -2.98 36.51
CA SER A 184 9.32 -1.92 37.36
C SER A 184 10.19 -2.43 38.52
N ALA A 185 10.06 -3.71 38.91
CA ALA A 185 10.90 -4.32 39.94
C ALA A 185 12.39 -4.42 39.50
N ILE A 186 12.63 -4.66 38.23
CA ILE A 186 13.98 -4.78 37.69
C ILE A 186 14.81 -3.50 37.87
N GLU A 187 14.18 -2.34 37.96
CA GLU A 187 14.89 -1.05 38.16
C GLU A 187 15.50 -0.89 39.54
N THR A 188 14.97 -1.57 40.53
CA THR A 188 15.34 -1.40 41.94
C THR A 188 15.76 -2.74 42.60
N LEU A 189 16.40 -3.64 41.83
CA LEU A 189 16.87 -4.92 42.34
C LEU A 189 17.84 -4.73 43.52
N THR A 190 17.57 -5.46 44.60
CA THR A 190 18.45 -5.53 45.77
C THR A 190 19.74 -6.29 45.46
N PRO A 191 20.77 -6.21 46.30
CA PRO A 191 21.96 -7.08 46.18
C PRO A 191 21.57 -8.58 46.16
N ASP A 192 20.66 -9.02 47.04
CA ASP A 192 20.20 -10.43 47.11
C ASP A 192 19.51 -10.87 45.84
N ALA A 193 18.68 -10.00 45.24
CA ALA A 193 18.05 -10.30 43.96
C ALA A 193 19.07 -10.46 42.83
N LYS A 194 20.12 -9.63 42.80
CA LYS A 194 21.19 -9.74 41.81
C LYS A 194 22.01 -11.02 42.02
N THR A 195 22.31 -11.37 43.30
CA THR A 195 22.93 -12.64 43.66
C THR A 195 22.07 -13.84 43.22
N LEU A 196 20.78 -13.78 43.48
CA LEU A 196 19.80 -14.79 43.10
C LEU A 196 19.78 -15.01 41.57
N ILE A 197 19.74 -13.93 40.79
CA ILE A 197 19.75 -13.97 39.32
C ILE A 197 21.06 -14.55 38.80
N ALA A 198 22.19 -14.16 39.38
CA ALA A 198 23.51 -14.67 39.01
C ALA A 198 23.64 -16.17 39.33
N ASN A 199 23.21 -16.57 40.53
CA ASN A 199 23.19 -17.97 40.95
C ASN A 199 22.29 -18.83 40.07
N ALA A 200 21.08 -18.31 39.74
CA ALA A 200 20.17 -18.96 38.82
C ALA A 200 20.79 -19.18 37.44
N ALA A 201 21.40 -18.14 36.89
CA ALA A 201 22.07 -18.23 35.59
C ALA A 201 23.18 -19.27 35.62
N SER A 202 24.04 -19.25 36.65
CA SER A 202 25.14 -20.19 36.80
C SER A 202 24.64 -21.65 36.97
N TYR A 203 23.70 -21.82 37.84
CA TYR A 203 23.13 -23.14 38.11
C TYR A 203 22.47 -23.73 36.85
N VAL A 204 21.61 -22.95 36.19
CA VAL A 204 20.87 -23.43 35.01
C VAL A 204 21.82 -23.68 33.84
N ALA A 205 22.80 -22.79 33.59
CA ALA A 205 23.79 -22.98 32.53
C ALA A 205 24.63 -24.27 32.73
N ALA A 206 24.96 -24.59 33.94
CA ALA A 206 25.69 -25.84 34.28
C ALA A 206 24.93 -27.11 33.93
N THR A 207 23.62 -27.04 33.73
CA THR A 207 22.77 -28.19 33.32
C THR A 207 22.73 -28.42 31.82
N LYS A 208 23.42 -27.60 30.99
CA LYS A 208 23.42 -27.75 29.55
C LYS A 208 23.82 -29.16 29.12
N SER A 209 23.06 -29.68 28.19
CA SER A 209 23.42 -30.91 27.47
C SER A 209 23.22 -30.69 25.97
N GLU A 210 23.98 -31.42 25.17
CA GLU A 210 23.77 -31.41 23.74
C GLU A 210 22.33 -31.81 23.40
N TYR A 211 21.67 -30.95 22.65
CA TYR A 211 20.38 -31.21 22.02
C TYR A 211 20.66 -31.68 20.60
N THR A 212 20.33 -32.93 20.29
CA THR A 212 20.35 -33.41 18.91
C THR A 212 19.06 -32.96 18.25
N ALA A 213 19.15 -31.92 17.39
CA ALA A 213 18.00 -31.49 16.62
C ALA A 213 17.49 -32.62 15.74
N PRO A 214 16.17 -32.77 15.57
CA PRO A 214 15.64 -33.61 14.51
C PRO A 214 16.25 -33.21 13.16
N ALA A 215 16.41 -34.18 12.26
CA ALA A 215 16.84 -33.89 10.90
C ALA A 215 15.90 -32.86 10.25
N GLN A 216 16.44 -31.94 9.50
CA GLN A 216 15.66 -30.94 8.78
C GLN A 216 15.15 -31.55 7.46
N VAL A 217 13.94 -31.20 7.06
CA VAL A 217 13.42 -31.48 5.72
C VAL A 217 14.25 -30.71 4.71
N GLU A 218 14.65 -31.35 3.63
CA GLU A 218 15.36 -30.66 2.55
C GLU A 218 14.45 -29.63 1.88
N ALA A 219 15.04 -28.54 1.42
CA ALA A 219 14.31 -27.44 0.77
C ALA A 219 13.57 -27.94 -0.48
N PRO A 220 12.32 -27.52 -0.69
CA PRO A 220 11.63 -27.84 -1.95
C PRO A 220 12.36 -27.24 -3.16
N VAL A 221 12.14 -27.82 -4.31
CA VAL A 221 12.62 -27.33 -5.58
C VAL A 221 11.42 -26.90 -6.42
N ILE A 222 11.39 -25.63 -6.79
CA ILE A 222 10.40 -25.06 -7.72
C ILE A 222 11.04 -25.12 -9.11
N SER A 223 10.31 -25.63 -10.09
CA SER A 223 10.71 -25.69 -11.51
C SER A 223 9.51 -25.39 -12.38
N TYR A 224 9.74 -24.88 -13.58
CA TYR A 224 8.70 -24.62 -14.57
C TYR A 224 9.21 -24.97 -15.98
N ASP A 225 8.28 -25.25 -16.87
CA ASP A 225 8.56 -25.59 -18.27
C ASP A 225 8.27 -24.40 -19.20
N SER A 226 8.48 -24.60 -20.51
CA SER A 226 8.21 -23.59 -21.55
C SER A 226 6.74 -23.17 -21.66
N ASP A 227 5.83 -23.93 -21.08
CA ASP A 227 4.39 -23.63 -21.05
C ASP A 227 4.00 -23.01 -19.68
N ASN A 228 4.99 -22.53 -18.94
CA ASN A 228 4.84 -21.90 -17.62
C ASN A 228 4.12 -22.79 -16.60
N LYS A 229 4.24 -24.11 -16.76
CA LYS A 229 3.67 -25.09 -15.83
C LYS A 229 4.65 -25.35 -14.70
N VAL A 230 4.26 -24.93 -13.50
CA VAL A 230 5.06 -25.03 -12.28
C VAL A 230 4.93 -26.42 -11.66
N THR A 231 6.07 -26.98 -11.30
CA THR A 231 6.17 -28.22 -10.55
C THR A 231 7.02 -27.98 -9.30
N ILE A 232 6.50 -28.37 -8.12
CA ILE A 232 7.21 -28.24 -6.87
C ILE A 232 7.49 -29.66 -6.34
N SER A 233 8.74 -29.94 -6.03
CA SER A 233 9.15 -31.24 -5.49
C SER A 233 9.96 -31.07 -4.22
N CYS A 234 10.03 -32.11 -3.38
CA CYS A 234 10.88 -32.12 -2.20
C CYS A 234 11.68 -33.42 -2.15
N PRO A 235 13.02 -33.34 -2.01
CA PRO A 235 13.87 -34.53 -1.91
C PRO A 235 13.54 -35.41 -0.70
N THR A 236 13.04 -34.82 0.39
CA THR A 236 12.64 -35.57 1.59
C THR A 236 11.35 -36.34 1.34
N LYS A 237 11.45 -37.62 1.14
CA LYS A 237 10.30 -38.50 0.85
C LYS A 237 9.22 -38.43 1.92
N GLY A 238 7.98 -38.15 1.50
CA GLY A 238 6.81 -38.08 2.37
C GLY A 238 6.68 -36.77 3.12
N ALA A 239 7.40 -35.72 2.74
CA ALA A 239 7.15 -34.37 3.18
C ALA A 239 5.91 -33.78 2.51
N THR A 240 5.15 -32.98 3.21
CA THR A 240 4.04 -32.19 2.69
C THR A 240 4.58 -30.81 2.30
N ILE A 241 4.32 -30.39 1.06
CA ILE A 241 4.75 -29.10 0.54
C ILE A 241 3.58 -28.11 0.68
N TYR A 242 3.88 -26.94 1.23
CA TYR A 242 2.98 -25.80 1.27
C TYR A 242 3.53 -24.72 0.34
N TYR A 243 2.66 -24.02 -0.38
CA TYR A 243 3.06 -22.98 -1.31
C TYR A 243 2.11 -21.77 -1.30
N GLY A 244 2.59 -20.67 -1.82
CA GLY A 244 1.83 -19.43 -2.06
C GLY A 244 2.33 -18.75 -3.32
N LYS A 245 1.45 -17.93 -3.92
CA LYS A 245 1.73 -17.10 -5.11
C LYS A 245 1.68 -15.65 -4.67
N ASP A 246 2.67 -14.85 -5.07
CA ASP A 246 2.77 -13.40 -4.84
C ASP A 246 2.57 -12.98 -3.37
N VAL A 247 3.00 -13.84 -2.45
CA VAL A 247 2.97 -13.57 -1.01
C VAL A 247 4.35 -13.18 -0.52
N SER A 248 4.44 -12.19 0.37
CA SER A 248 5.72 -11.74 0.96
C SER A 248 6.37 -12.79 1.86
N ALA A 249 5.57 -13.71 2.43
CA ALA A 249 5.99 -14.86 3.21
C ALA A 249 4.84 -15.87 3.30
N LEU A 250 5.17 -17.16 3.44
CA LEU A 250 4.14 -18.18 3.63
C LEU A 250 3.47 -18.04 5.00
N SER A 251 2.15 -18.08 5.00
CA SER A 251 1.32 -18.01 6.20
C SER A 251 0.78 -19.39 6.61
N ALA A 252 0.13 -19.45 7.77
CA ALA A 252 -0.55 -20.68 8.21
C ALA A 252 -1.72 -21.10 7.28
N SER A 253 -2.14 -20.22 6.36
CA SER A 253 -3.17 -20.47 5.35
C SER A 253 -2.60 -20.85 3.97
N ALA A 254 -1.29 -21.10 3.86
CA ALA A 254 -0.67 -21.54 2.62
C ALA A 254 -1.31 -22.82 2.07
N SER A 255 -1.45 -22.89 0.76
CA SER A 255 -2.07 -24.03 0.09
C SER A 255 -1.15 -25.26 0.10
N VAL A 256 -1.73 -26.44 0.22
CA VAL A 256 -0.97 -27.70 0.07
C VAL A 256 -0.77 -27.97 -1.42
N TYR A 257 0.48 -28.20 -1.81
CA TYR A 257 0.81 -28.58 -3.18
C TYR A 257 0.48 -30.05 -3.42
N THR A 258 -0.41 -30.32 -4.35
CA THR A 258 -0.85 -31.68 -4.73
C THR A 258 -0.53 -32.05 -6.16
N GLU A 259 -0.51 -31.05 -7.05
CA GLU A 259 -0.24 -31.25 -8.49
C GLU A 259 0.34 -29.99 -9.12
N SER A 260 0.95 -30.13 -10.30
CA SER A 260 1.47 -29.02 -11.07
C SER A 260 0.36 -28.10 -11.58
N PHE A 261 0.63 -26.79 -11.62
CA PHE A 261 -0.30 -25.77 -12.09
C PHE A 261 0.38 -24.85 -13.11
N SER A 262 -0.40 -24.32 -14.05
CA SER A 262 0.11 -23.33 -15.01
C SER A 262 -0.04 -21.92 -14.46
N LEU A 263 0.93 -21.07 -14.78
CA LEU A 263 0.87 -19.63 -14.57
C LEU A 263 0.45 -18.95 -15.87
N GLY A 264 -0.52 -18.06 -15.79
CA GLY A 264 -0.91 -17.19 -16.90
C GLY A 264 -0.22 -15.85 -16.86
N VAL A 265 0.54 -15.56 -15.80
CA VAL A 265 1.05 -14.24 -15.46
C VAL A 265 2.36 -14.39 -14.69
N THR A 266 3.24 -13.40 -14.79
CA THR A 266 4.46 -13.28 -13.99
C THR A 266 4.14 -13.42 -12.52
N THR A 267 4.79 -14.34 -11.81
CA THR A 267 4.39 -14.76 -10.47
C THR A 267 5.59 -15.17 -9.63
N THR A 268 5.68 -14.67 -8.40
CA THR A 268 6.61 -15.21 -7.40
C THR A 268 5.97 -16.40 -6.69
N VAL A 269 6.51 -17.60 -6.88
CA VAL A 269 6.07 -18.80 -6.19
C VAL A 269 6.99 -19.06 -5.00
N ARG A 270 6.41 -19.20 -3.79
CA ARG A 270 7.12 -19.58 -2.56
C ARG A 270 6.70 -20.96 -2.11
N ALA A 271 7.64 -21.71 -1.53
CA ALA A 271 7.32 -23.04 -1.02
C ALA A 271 8.15 -23.39 0.23
N ILE A 272 7.54 -24.20 1.12
CA ILE A 272 8.18 -24.80 2.28
C ILE A 272 7.70 -26.25 2.41
N ALA A 273 8.55 -27.14 2.88
CA ALA A 273 8.21 -28.52 3.08
C ALA A 273 8.26 -28.90 4.57
N VAL A 274 7.27 -29.68 5.05
CA VAL A 274 7.21 -30.15 6.42
C VAL A 274 6.96 -31.65 6.49
N LYS A 275 7.53 -32.30 7.50
CA LYS A 275 7.33 -33.72 7.79
C LYS A 275 7.32 -33.95 9.26
N GLU A 276 6.40 -34.78 9.74
CA GLU A 276 6.30 -35.13 11.15
C GLU A 276 7.62 -35.77 11.67
N GLY A 277 8.08 -35.29 12.82
CA GLY A 277 9.33 -35.73 13.45
C GLY A 277 10.60 -35.10 12.85
N MET A 278 10.48 -34.18 11.91
CA MET A 278 11.59 -33.42 11.31
C MET A 278 11.35 -31.91 11.50
N LEU A 279 12.42 -31.13 11.40
CA LEU A 279 12.29 -29.68 11.30
C LEU A 279 11.77 -29.30 9.92
N PRO A 280 10.94 -28.24 9.79
CA PRO A 280 10.56 -27.68 8.48
C PRO A 280 11.78 -27.36 7.61
N SER A 281 11.62 -27.44 6.30
CA SER A 281 12.65 -26.98 5.38
C SER A 281 12.87 -25.46 5.50
N GLU A 282 13.91 -24.97 4.85
CA GLU A 282 13.98 -23.56 4.49
C GLU A 282 12.89 -23.20 3.47
N GLU A 283 12.39 -21.97 3.51
CA GLU A 283 11.47 -21.43 2.51
C GLU A 283 12.29 -21.10 1.26
N VAL A 284 11.79 -21.52 0.10
CA VAL A 284 12.34 -21.17 -1.21
C VAL A 284 11.38 -20.27 -1.95
N SER A 285 11.90 -19.44 -2.82
CA SER A 285 11.09 -18.59 -3.71
C SER A 285 11.70 -18.62 -5.11
N GLU A 286 10.82 -18.62 -6.12
CA GLU A 286 11.19 -18.53 -7.53
C GLU A 286 10.32 -17.46 -8.17
N TYR A 287 10.94 -16.48 -8.80
CA TYR A 287 10.29 -15.48 -9.62
C TYR A 287 10.22 -16.03 -11.05
N ILE A 288 9.02 -16.27 -11.52
CA ILE A 288 8.75 -16.86 -12.84
C ILE A 288 8.18 -15.75 -13.70
N GLU A 289 9.03 -15.21 -14.54
CA GLU A 289 8.67 -14.18 -15.50
C GLU A 289 7.99 -14.81 -16.72
N ILE A 290 6.81 -14.32 -17.04
CA ILE A 290 6.09 -14.70 -18.27
C ILE A 290 6.21 -13.54 -19.23
N ILE A 291 7.26 -13.56 -20.03
CA ILE A 291 7.49 -12.57 -21.07
C ILE A 291 6.44 -12.78 -22.17
N ARG A 292 5.45 -11.92 -22.19
CA ARG A 292 4.59 -11.73 -23.37
C ARG A 292 5.13 -10.52 -24.11
N GLU A 293 6.05 -10.76 -25.05
CA GLU A 293 6.56 -9.67 -25.87
C GLU A 293 5.40 -9.05 -26.67
N CYS A 294 4.94 -7.89 -26.27
CA CYS A 294 4.01 -7.09 -27.04
C CYS A 294 4.70 -6.47 -28.27
N GLY A 295 6.02 -6.44 -28.26
CA GLY A 295 6.85 -5.74 -29.24
C GLY A 295 6.90 -4.23 -28.93
N PRO A 296 7.52 -3.42 -29.77
CA PRO A 296 7.55 -1.97 -29.58
C PRO A 296 6.13 -1.43 -29.50
N GLN A 297 5.85 -0.61 -28.48
CA GLN A 297 4.56 0.05 -28.33
C GLN A 297 4.26 0.92 -29.55
N VAL A 298 3.09 0.77 -30.11
CA VAL A 298 2.62 1.55 -31.27
C VAL A 298 1.38 2.35 -30.82
N LEU A 299 1.63 3.56 -30.34
CA LEU A 299 0.55 4.48 -29.98
C LEU A 299 -0.09 5.07 -31.24
N ASP A 300 -1.41 5.13 -31.29
CA ASP A 300 -2.11 5.87 -32.34
C ASP A 300 -2.13 7.36 -31.94
N PRO A 301 -1.41 8.23 -32.69
CA PRO A 301 -1.30 9.64 -32.29
C PRO A 301 -2.61 10.37 -32.54
N GLU A 302 -2.98 11.27 -31.64
CA GLU A 302 -4.10 12.18 -31.85
C GLU A 302 -3.89 13.03 -33.13
N ARG A 303 -4.95 13.17 -33.90
CA ARG A 303 -4.94 13.92 -35.19
C ARG A 303 -5.23 15.43 -34.99
N LEU A 304 -4.59 16.01 -34.02
CA LEU A 304 -4.81 17.40 -33.66
C LEU A 304 -4.27 18.39 -34.73
N ASN A 305 -4.89 19.56 -34.82
CA ASN A 305 -4.36 20.67 -35.57
C ASN A 305 -3.15 21.28 -34.83
N ARG A 306 -2.49 22.29 -35.47
CA ARG A 306 -1.30 22.94 -34.94
C ARG A 306 -1.52 23.70 -33.60
N GLY A 307 -2.77 24.01 -33.25
CA GLY A 307 -3.15 24.72 -32.02
C GLY A 307 -2.40 26.03 -31.83
N THR A 308 -2.19 26.75 -32.91
CA THR A 308 -1.39 28.00 -32.91
C THR A 308 -2.10 29.08 -32.11
N ILE A 309 -1.39 29.65 -31.12
CA ILE A 309 -1.88 30.79 -30.34
C ILE A 309 -0.86 31.93 -30.36
N ALA A 310 -1.34 33.16 -30.17
CA ALA A 310 -0.51 34.33 -29.94
C ALA A 310 -0.94 34.99 -28.63
N THR A 311 -0.09 34.95 -27.62
CA THR A 311 -0.40 35.39 -26.25
C THR A 311 0.34 36.70 -25.96
N TYR A 312 -0.37 37.70 -25.43
CA TYR A 312 0.25 38.93 -24.92
C TYR A 312 1.14 38.60 -23.70
N THR A 313 2.35 39.18 -23.72
CA THR A 313 3.31 39.16 -22.61
C THR A 313 3.88 40.56 -22.40
N ASN A 314 4.62 40.78 -21.29
CA ASN A 314 5.28 42.08 -21.04
C ASN A 314 6.37 42.42 -22.10
N ASP A 315 6.90 41.42 -22.80
CA ASP A 315 8.00 41.53 -23.75
C ASP A 315 7.53 41.50 -25.22
N GLY A 316 6.22 41.46 -25.46
CA GLY A 316 5.62 41.38 -26.80
C GLY A 316 4.60 40.25 -26.92
N MET A 317 4.36 39.80 -28.15
CA MET A 317 3.44 38.69 -28.43
C MET A 317 4.23 37.37 -28.53
N LEU A 318 3.93 36.43 -27.67
CA LEU A 318 4.47 35.06 -27.74
C LEU A 318 3.56 34.22 -28.65
N VAL A 319 4.05 33.84 -29.80
CA VAL A 319 3.40 32.90 -30.72
C VAL A 319 3.87 31.50 -30.40
N SER A 320 2.98 30.56 -30.20
CA SER A 320 3.32 29.14 -29.92
C SER A 320 2.41 28.18 -30.68
N TRP A 321 2.90 26.99 -30.97
CA TRP A 321 2.20 25.95 -31.72
C TRP A 321 2.65 24.57 -31.26
N ARG A 322 1.94 23.51 -31.69
CA ARG A 322 2.29 22.12 -31.38
C ARG A 322 3.31 21.58 -32.38
N TRP A 323 4.19 20.72 -31.92
CA TRP A 323 4.88 19.72 -32.72
C TRP A 323 4.01 18.48 -32.70
N LEU A 324 3.58 17.99 -33.86
CA LEU A 324 2.65 16.87 -33.96
C LEU A 324 3.42 15.55 -34.07
N ALA A 325 2.91 14.47 -33.46
CA ALA A 325 3.49 13.15 -33.61
C ALA A 325 3.49 12.65 -35.07
N THR A 326 2.62 13.21 -35.92
CA THR A 326 2.53 12.89 -37.33
C THR A 326 3.48 13.75 -38.21
N ASP A 327 4.23 14.69 -37.62
CA ASP A 327 5.17 15.51 -38.38
C ASP A 327 6.34 14.67 -38.90
N PRO A 328 6.81 14.98 -40.14
CA PRO A 328 8.08 14.44 -40.62
C PRO A 328 9.28 14.89 -39.78
N ASP A 329 10.33 14.05 -39.71
CA ASP A 329 11.54 14.30 -38.90
C ASP A 329 12.26 15.62 -39.29
N ASP A 330 12.09 16.08 -40.54
CA ASP A 330 12.69 17.32 -41.07
C ASP A 330 11.79 18.56 -40.94
N ILE A 331 10.71 18.47 -40.15
CA ILE A 331 9.75 19.55 -39.97
C ILE A 331 10.42 20.80 -39.36
N VAL A 332 10.16 21.95 -39.96
CA VAL A 332 10.65 23.26 -39.52
C VAL A 332 9.59 24.34 -39.76
N PHE A 333 9.74 25.51 -39.13
CA PHE A 333 8.64 26.47 -39.10
C PHE A 333 9.07 27.89 -39.54
N ASN A 334 8.11 28.61 -40.15
CA ASN A 334 8.13 30.05 -40.35
C ASN A 334 6.98 30.70 -39.60
N VAL A 335 7.24 31.88 -39.04
CA VAL A 335 6.25 32.69 -38.34
C VAL A 335 6.05 34.00 -39.08
N TYR A 336 4.81 34.41 -39.25
CA TYR A 336 4.43 35.64 -39.92
C TYR A 336 3.55 36.50 -39.02
N ARG A 337 3.75 37.84 -39.11
CA ARG A 337 2.84 38.86 -38.59
C ARG A 337 2.27 39.65 -39.74
N ASP A 338 0.97 39.75 -39.90
CA ASP A 338 0.26 40.49 -40.94
C ASP A 338 0.83 40.21 -42.35
N GLY A 339 1.15 38.94 -42.62
CA GLY A 339 1.75 38.48 -43.89
C GLY A 339 3.25 38.71 -44.03
N THR A 340 3.89 39.36 -43.06
CA THR A 340 5.34 39.62 -43.08
C THR A 340 6.07 38.54 -42.27
N LYS A 341 7.04 37.86 -42.89
CA LYS A 341 7.87 36.84 -42.23
C LYS A 341 8.73 37.46 -41.14
N LEU A 342 8.71 36.89 -39.93
CA LEU A 342 9.44 37.39 -38.77
C LEU A 342 10.80 36.71 -38.56
N ASN A 343 10.90 35.44 -38.80
CA ASN A 343 12.16 34.69 -38.61
C ASN A 343 13.00 34.70 -39.89
N SER A 344 14.27 35.05 -39.76
CA SER A 344 15.23 35.07 -40.88
C SER A 344 15.70 33.67 -41.28
N GLN A 345 15.70 32.72 -40.34
CA GLN A 345 16.04 31.30 -40.53
C GLN A 345 14.88 30.45 -40.08
N LEU A 346 14.72 29.26 -40.70
CA LEU A 346 13.73 28.28 -40.30
C LEU A 346 13.93 27.85 -38.84
N LEU A 347 12.84 27.72 -38.09
CA LEU A 347 12.86 27.28 -36.68
C LEU A 347 12.78 25.77 -36.65
N SER A 348 13.84 25.08 -36.18
CA SER A 348 13.97 23.62 -36.17
C SER A 348 14.06 23.03 -34.78
N SER A 349 14.20 23.83 -33.71
CA SER A 349 14.45 23.35 -32.35
C SER A 349 13.46 23.94 -31.33
N ARG A 350 12.45 24.63 -31.78
CA ARG A 350 11.44 25.26 -30.91
C ARG A 350 10.13 25.47 -31.66
N THR A 351 9.05 25.47 -30.90
CA THR A 351 7.68 25.72 -31.37
C THR A 351 7.08 26.99 -30.76
N ASN A 352 7.92 28.01 -30.60
CA ASN A 352 7.50 29.32 -30.16
C ASN A 352 8.37 30.43 -30.76
N TYR A 353 7.82 31.64 -30.79
CA TYR A 353 8.50 32.84 -31.28
C TYR A 353 7.98 34.06 -30.51
N LEU A 354 8.88 34.84 -29.93
CA LEU A 354 8.55 36.12 -29.30
C LEU A 354 8.69 37.26 -30.31
N ASP A 355 7.58 37.91 -30.60
CA ASP A 355 7.55 39.11 -31.44
C ASP A 355 7.45 40.36 -30.55
N ALA A 356 8.60 40.99 -30.31
CA ALA A 356 8.69 42.16 -29.44
C ALA A 356 7.96 43.43 -29.97
N GLU A 357 7.67 43.47 -31.28
CA GLU A 357 6.95 44.57 -31.91
C GLU A 357 5.47 44.26 -32.18
N GLY A 358 5.04 43.05 -31.79
CA GLY A 358 3.68 42.57 -31.98
C GLY A 358 2.66 43.21 -31.06
N SER A 359 1.40 43.11 -31.42
CA SER A 359 0.28 43.59 -30.63
C SER A 359 -0.90 42.62 -30.69
N VAL A 360 -1.84 42.79 -29.79
CA VAL A 360 -3.09 42.01 -29.78
C VAL A 360 -3.98 42.22 -31.03
N ASN A 361 -3.68 43.23 -31.82
CA ASN A 361 -4.39 43.49 -33.08
C ASN A 361 -3.67 42.88 -34.30
N SER A 362 -2.51 42.26 -34.13
CA SER A 362 -1.78 41.60 -35.20
C SER A 362 -2.32 40.20 -35.49
N ASN A 363 -2.30 39.82 -36.77
CA ASN A 363 -2.63 38.47 -37.21
C ASN A 363 -1.35 37.66 -37.37
N TYR A 364 -1.31 36.50 -36.72
CA TYR A 364 -0.17 35.61 -36.81
C TYR A 364 -0.52 34.33 -37.57
N THR A 365 0.42 33.87 -38.39
CA THR A 365 0.36 32.59 -39.04
C THR A 365 1.68 31.85 -38.88
N VAL A 366 1.61 30.54 -38.78
CA VAL A 366 2.75 29.62 -38.73
C VAL A 366 2.68 28.68 -39.93
N GLU A 367 3.74 28.63 -40.71
CA GLU A 367 3.91 27.64 -41.78
C GLU A 367 4.80 26.55 -41.31
N ALA A 368 4.34 25.31 -41.42
CA ALA A 368 5.13 24.09 -41.26
C ALA A 368 5.73 23.71 -42.62
N VAL A 369 7.03 23.46 -42.65
CA VAL A 369 7.81 23.21 -43.88
C VAL A 369 8.57 21.89 -43.73
N SER A 370 8.43 20.97 -44.69
CA SER A 370 9.20 19.73 -44.81
C SER A 370 9.66 19.54 -46.23
N GLY A 371 10.89 19.05 -46.45
CA GLY A 371 11.50 18.91 -47.77
C GLY A 371 11.55 20.21 -48.55
N GLY A 372 11.60 21.36 -47.87
CA GLY A 372 11.59 22.72 -48.50
C GLY A 372 10.22 23.18 -49.05
N LYS A 373 9.14 22.45 -48.72
CA LYS A 373 7.75 22.79 -49.11
C LYS A 373 6.89 23.09 -47.91
N ILE A 374 5.97 24.05 -48.03
CA ILE A 374 4.95 24.29 -47.01
C ILE A 374 3.98 23.08 -47.03
N VAL A 375 3.87 22.40 -45.91
CA VAL A 375 2.97 21.25 -45.72
C VAL A 375 1.68 21.66 -45.01
N GLU A 376 1.74 22.74 -44.20
CA GLU A 376 0.59 23.26 -43.46
C GLU A 376 0.77 24.76 -43.19
N THR A 377 -0.34 25.48 -43.11
CA THR A 377 -0.38 26.86 -42.62
C THR A 377 -1.47 26.98 -41.56
N SER A 378 -1.09 27.39 -40.36
CA SER A 378 -1.99 27.54 -39.21
C SER A 378 -2.10 29.00 -38.80
N THR A 379 -3.33 29.47 -38.56
CA THR A 379 -3.61 30.81 -38.07
C THR A 379 -3.72 30.82 -36.55
N ALA A 380 -3.08 31.79 -35.90
CA ALA A 380 -3.09 31.83 -34.43
C ALA A 380 -4.41 32.41 -33.88
N LEU A 381 -4.92 31.76 -32.83
CA LEU A 381 -5.89 32.37 -31.92
C LEU A 381 -5.16 33.42 -31.05
N VAL A 382 -5.59 34.69 -31.13
CA VAL A 382 -4.97 35.76 -30.33
C VAL A 382 -5.62 35.82 -28.94
N LEU A 383 -4.80 35.65 -27.90
CA LEU A 383 -5.19 35.74 -26.49
C LEU A 383 -4.81 37.10 -25.91
N GLU A 384 -5.73 38.07 -25.99
CA GLU A 384 -5.50 39.46 -25.57
C GLU A 384 -5.07 39.62 -24.11
N LYS A 385 -5.52 38.75 -23.23
CA LYS A 385 -5.30 38.78 -21.78
C LYS A 385 -4.39 37.67 -21.27
N GLY A 386 -3.74 36.90 -22.15
CA GLY A 386 -2.92 35.79 -21.78
C GLY A 386 -3.68 34.52 -21.35
N TYR A 387 -5.00 34.50 -21.50
CA TYR A 387 -5.87 33.36 -21.24
C TYR A 387 -7.09 33.35 -22.15
N LEU A 388 -7.63 32.18 -22.40
CA LEU A 388 -8.90 31.97 -23.08
C LEU A 388 -10.04 31.94 -22.05
N ASN A 389 -11.04 32.80 -22.25
CA ASN A 389 -12.24 32.80 -21.41
C ASN A 389 -13.37 32.03 -22.10
N ILE A 390 -13.76 30.90 -21.53
CA ILE A 390 -14.80 30.02 -22.06
C ILE A 390 -16.07 30.20 -21.23
N PRO A 391 -17.16 30.74 -21.79
CA PRO A 391 -18.41 30.89 -21.09
C PRO A 391 -19.07 29.52 -20.87
N LEU A 392 -19.52 29.27 -19.66
CA LEU A 392 -20.14 27.99 -19.27
C LEU A 392 -21.64 28.16 -19.01
N ASP A 393 -22.44 27.16 -19.38
CA ASP A 393 -23.88 27.06 -19.10
C ASP A 393 -24.12 26.31 -17.78
N ARG A 394 -24.05 27.06 -16.66
CA ARG A 394 -24.21 26.47 -15.32
C ARG A 394 -25.57 25.82 -15.14
N PRO A 395 -25.65 24.55 -14.66
CA PRO A 395 -26.92 23.90 -14.36
C PRO A 395 -27.73 24.68 -13.29
N ALA A 396 -29.04 24.63 -13.40
CA ALA A 396 -29.92 25.19 -12.37
C ALA A 396 -29.75 24.44 -11.05
N GLY A 397 -29.65 25.18 -9.94
CA GLY A 397 -29.67 24.59 -8.60
C GLY A 397 -31.01 23.96 -8.25
N GLY A 398 -31.06 23.30 -7.10
CA GLY A 398 -32.24 22.59 -6.63
C GLY A 398 -32.29 22.45 -5.12
N THR A 399 -33.21 21.63 -4.65
CA THR A 399 -33.34 21.23 -3.25
C THR A 399 -33.59 19.72 -3.17
N VAL A 400 -32.82 19.04 -2.32
CA VAL A 400 -33.01 17.60 -2.05
C VAL A 400 -33.07 17.38 -0.54
N GLN A 401 -34.12 16.72 -0.06
CA GLN A 401 -34.37 16.48 1.38
C GLN A 401 -34.17 17.73 2.26
N GLY A 402 -34.61 18.90 1.78
CA GLY A 402 -34.50 20.18 2.49
C GLY A 402 -33.12 20.88 2.37
N SER A 403 -32.14 20.29 1.73
CA SER A 403 -30.84 20.89 1.44
C SER A 403 -30.83 21.53 0.07
N SER A 404 -30.72 22.86 0.01
CA SER A 404 -30.60 23.62 -1.24
C SER A 404 -29.16 23.58 -1.74
N TYR A 405 -28.99 23.53 -3.08
CA TYR A 405 -27.69 23.51 -3.73
C TYR A 405 -27.70 24.28 -5.03
N THR A 406 -26.54 24.72 -5.44
CA THR A 406 -26.22 25.23 -6.77
C THR A 406 -25.13 24.33 -7.38
N TYR A 407 -24.51 24.74 -8.48
CA TYR A 407 -23.44 23.99 -9.10
C TYR A 407 -22.14 24.79 -9.18
N THR A 408 -21.03 24.07 -9.04
CA THR A 408 -19.67 24.57 -9.33
C THR A 408 -19.03 23.69 -10.39
N PRO A 409 -18.18 24.26 -11.27
CA PRO A 409 -17.34 23.43 -12.14
C PRO A 409 -16.36 22.62 -11.28
N GLY A 410 -16.23 21.35 -11.59
CA GLY A 410 -15.33 20.39 -10.95
C GLY A 410 -14.21 19.98 -11.89
N ASP A 411 -13.91 18.68 -11.92
CA ASP A 411 -12.87 18.13 -12.81
C ASP A 411 -13.25 18.30 -14.28
N ALA A 412 -12.22 18.46 -15.13
CA ALA A 412 -12.39 18.52 -16.57
C ALA A 412 -11.34 17.64 -17.26
N SER A 413 -11.69 17.12 -18.42
CA SER A 413 -10.79 16.45 -19.35
C SER A 413 -10.97 17.02 -20.74
N VAL A 414 -10.05 16.73 -21.65
CA VAL A 414 -10.11 17.21 -23.03
C VAL A 414 -9.98 16.04 -24.00
N GLY A 415 -10.53 16.20 -25.20
CA GLY A 415 -10.39 15.30 -26.32
C GLY A 415 -10.95 15.97 -27.58
N ASP A 416 -10.45 15.61 -28.75
CA ASP A 416 -11.07 15.96 -30.03
C ASP A 416 -12.26 15.01 -30.24
N VAL A 417 -13.46 15.46 -29.84
CA VAL A 417 -14.65 14.59 -29.83
C VAL A 417 -15.40 14.59 -31.18
N ASP A 418 -15.16 15.57 -32.07
CA ASP A 418 -15.83 15.64 -33.36
C ASP A 418 -14.89 15.48 -34.56
N GLY A 419 -13.59 15.34 -34.34
CA GLY A 419 -12.58 15.07 -35.36
C GLY A 419 -12.15 16.29 -36.15
N ASP A 420 -12.33 17.51 -35.59
CA ASP A 420 -11.94 18.76 -36.26
C ASP A 420 -10.48 19.18 -35.95
N GLY A 421 -9.78 18.43 -35.10
CA GLY A 421 -8.39 18.65 -34.69
C GLY A 421 -8.24 19.66 -33.55
N GLU A 422 -9.32 20.19 -32.98
CA GLU A 422 -9.31 21.00 -31.77
C GLU A 422 -9.82 20.18 -30.59
N TYR A 423 -9.40 20.51 -29.38
CA TYR A 423 -9.93 19.87 -28.19
C TYR A 423 -11.28 20.47 -27.78
N GLU A 424 -12.24 19.62 -27.48
CA GLU A 424 -13.38 19.96 -26.64
C GLU A 424 -13.05 19.70 -25.18
N ILE A 425 -13.79 20.41 -24.30
CA ILE A 425 -13.67 20.28 -22.84
C ILE A 425 -14.88 19.53 -22.33
N ILE A 426 -14.65 18.38 -21.72
CA ILE A 426 -15.65 17.64 -20.97
C ILE A 426 -15.53 18.05 -19.49
N LEU A 427 -16.55 18.75 -19.01
CA LEU A 427 -16.59 19.35 -17.69
C LEU A 427 -17.60 18.65 -16.79
N LYS A 428 -17.15 18.23 -15.62
CA LYS A 428 -18.00 17.73 -14.55
C LYS A 428 -18.59 18.90 -13.75
N TRP A 429 -19.90 18.91 -13.56
CA TRP A 429 -20.58 19.84 -12.67
C TRP A 429 -20.91 19.18 -11.35
N ASP A 430 -20.35 19.72 -10.26
CA ASP A 430 -20.58 19.25 -8.91
C ASP A 430 -21.62 20.10 -8.21
N PRO A 431 -22.67 19.49 -7.61
CA PRO A 431 -23.61 20.22 -6.75
C PRO A 431 -22.89 20.66 -5.47
N THR A 432 -23.17 21.87 -4.99
CA THR A 432 -22.49 22.44 -3.80
C THR A 432 -22.76 21.69 -2.51
N ASN A 433 -23.73 20.77 -2.50
CA ASN A 433 -24.00 19.84 -1.40
C ASN A 433 -23.37 18.46 -1.62
N GLN A 434 -22.41 18.34 -2.53
CA GLN A 434 -21.63 17.12 -2.70
C GLN A 434 -20.91 16.73 -1.40
N CYS A 435 -20.80 15.45 -1.14
CA CYS A 435 -20.06 14.93 0.01
C CYS A 435 -19.80 13.43 -0.14
N ASP A 436 -18.65 12.99 0.38
CA ASP A 436 -18.38 11.56 0.46
C ASP A 436 -19.22 10.89 1.56
N ASN A 437 -19.45 9.59 1.41
CA ASN A 437 -20.15 8.80 2.40
C ASN A 437 -19.52 8.98 3.78
N GLY A 438 -20.32 9.39 4.74
CA GLY A 438 -19.87 9.56 6.11
C GLY A 438 -19.32 10.93 6.50
N GLN A 439 -19.09 11.85 5.55
CA GLN A 439 -18.51 13.18 5.87
C GLN A 439 -19.50 14.13 6.56
N ASN A 440 -20.75 14.19 6.10
CA ASN A 440 -21.75 15.16 6.59
C ASN A 440 -22.73 14.54 7.60
N GLY A 441 -22.23 14.04 8.73
CA GLY A 441 -23.11 13.49 9.78
C GLY A 441 -24.06 12.41 9.25
N SER A 442 -25.39 12.58 9.45
CA SER A 442 -26.40 11.64 8.96
C SER A 442 -26.99 12.00 7.61
N GLN A 443 -26.87 13.27 7.16
CA GLN A 443 -27.50 13.75 5.92
C GLN A 443 -26.50 13.72 4.75
N ASN A 444 -26.74 12.90 3.74
CA ASN A 444 -25.83 12.71 2.62
C ASN A 444 -26.54 12.69 1.26
N TYR A 445 -27.76 13.21 1.13
CA TYR A 445 -28.42 13.38 -0.16
C TYR A 445 -27.75 14.53 -0.92
N THR A 446 -27.37 14.26 -2.17
CA THR A 446 -26.73 15.23 -3.08
C THR A 446 -27.60 15.54 -4.27
N GLY A 447 -27.36 16.67 -4.93
CA GLY A 447 -27.82 16.90 -6.29
C GLY A 447 -27.18 15.92 -7.28
N ASN A 448 -27.71 15.86 -8.51
CA ASN A 448 -27.13 15.04 -9.57
C ASN A 448 -25.76 15.60 -10.03
N VAL A 449 -24.91 14.73 -10.53
CA VAL A 449 -23.71 15.13 -11.26
C VAL A 449 -24.04 15.26 -12.74
N TYR A 450 -23.53 16.30 -13.42
CA TYR A 450 -23.63 16.43 -14.86
C TYR A 450 -22.24 16.39 -15.51
N LEU A 451 -22.19 15.87 -16.72
CA LEU A 451 -21.07 16.03 -17.63
C LEU A 451 -21.52 16.89 -18.82
N ASP A 452 -20.83 17.98 -19.08
CA ASP A 452 -21.05 18.85 -20.22
C ASP A 452 -19.87 18.80 -21.18
N CYS A 453 -20.12 18.92 -22.47
CA CYS A 453 -19.09 19.11 -23.48
C CYS A 453 -19.16 20.52 -24.06
N TYR A 454 -18.01 21.20 -24.12
CA TYR A 454 -17.88 22.56 -24.65
C TYR A 454 -16.77 22.65 -25.68
N LYS A 455 -17.06 23.36 -26.80
CA LYS A 455 -15.99 23.87 -27.67
C LYS A 455 -15.24 25.03 -27.00
N LEU A 456 -14.03 25.30 -27.47
CA LEU A 456 -13.19 26.41 -26.96
C LEU A 456 -13.86 27.80 -27.09
N ASN A 457 -14.82 27.97 -28.00
CA ASN A 457 -15.60 29.19 -28.13
C ASN A 457 -16.81 29.29 -27.17
N GLY A 458 -16.98 28.30 -26.27
CA GLY A 458 -18.07 28.21 -25.27
C GLY A 458 -19.37 27.59 -25.80
N THR A 459 -19.39 27.11 -27.04
CA THR A 459 -20.55 26.35 -27.55
C THR A 459 -20.70 25.04 -26.80
N LYS A 460 -21.80 24.88 -26.07
CA LYS A 460 -22.15 23.62 -25.41
C LYS A 460 -22.68 22.63 -26.44
N LEU A 461 -22.05 21.46 -26.59
CA LEU A 461 -22.50 20.41 -27.51
C LEU A 461 -23.60 19.57 -26.90
N TRP A 462 -23.43 19.16 -25.65
CA TRP A 462 -24.38 18.30 -24.94
C TRP A 462 -24.22 18.40 -23.42
N ARG A 463 -25.18 17.81 -22.70
CA ARG A 463 -25.16 17.55 -21.26
C ARG A 463 -25.67 16.15 -21.00
N ILE A 464 -24.92 15.37 -20.23
CA ILE A 464 -25.33 14.08 -19.65
C ILE A 464 -25.73 14.32 -18.20
N ASP A 465 -26.93 13.83 -17.79
CA ASP A 465 -27.35 13.78 -16.38
C ASP A 465 -27.07 12.40 -15.83
N LEU A 466 -26.15 12.27 -14.89
CA LEU A 466 -25.81 10.98 -14.29
C LEU A 466 -26.90 10.43 -13.34
N GLY A 467 -27.87 11.26 -12.98
CA GLY A 467 -29.05 10.85 -12.23
C GLY A 467 -28.82 10.66 -10.73
N VAL A 468 -29.92 10.30 -10.05
CA VAL A 468 -29.96 10.21 -8.59
C VAL A 468 -29.15 9.05 -8.01
N ASN A 469 -28.86 8.02 -8.82
CA ASN A 469 -28.16 6.81 -8.40
C ASN A 469 -26.65 6.86 -8.65
N ILE A 470 -26.14 7.98 -9.15
CA ILE A 470 -24.72 8.33 -9.14
C ILE A 470 -24.52 9.43 -8.11
N ARG A 471 -23.77 9.10 -7.06
CA ARG A 471 -23.55 10.01 -5.94
C ARG A 471 -22.57 11.12 -6.33
N ALA A 472 -22.80 12.35 -5.83
CA ALA A 472 -21.85 13.46 -5.96
C ALA A 472 -20.90 13.49 -4.76
N GLY A 473 -19.60 13.53 -5.06
CA GLY A 473 -18.50 13.61 -4.09
C GLY A 473 -17.18 13.38 -4.80
N ALA A 474 -16.08 13.61 -4.10
CA ALA A 474 -14.75 13.62 -4.69
C ALA A 474 -14.32 12.28 -5.33
N HIS A 475 -14.94 11.15 -4.96
CA HIS A 475 -14.44 9.82 -5.30
C HIS A 475 -15.40 8.97 -6.13
N TYR A 476 -16.55 9.51 -6.59
CA TYR A 476 -17.64 8.67 -7.14
C TYR A 476 -17.78 8.70 -8.65
N THR A 477 -17.25 9.72 -9.31
CA THR A 477 -17.45 9.92 -10.74
C THR A 477 -16.09 10.16 -11.40
N GLN A 478 -15.42 9.08 -11.75
CA GLN A 478 -14.28 9.10 -12.68
C GLN A 478 -14.84 8.97 -14.09
N PHE A 479 -14.33 9.76 -15.01
CA PHE A 479 -14.67 9.69 -16.42
C PHE A 479 -13.40 9.79 -17.26
N MET A 480 -13.34 9.03 -18.35
CA MET A 480 -12.23 9.00 -19.29
C MET A 480 -12.69 9.59 -20.60
N VAL A 481 -11.83 10.38 -21.22
CA VAL A 481 -12.04 10.97 -22.55
C VAL A 481 -10.86 10.53 -23.40
N TYR A 482 -11.11 9.67 -24.37
CA TYR A 482 -10.06 9.12 -25.21
C TYR A 482 -10.68 8.52 -26.49
N ASP A 483 -9.92 8.49 -27.59
CA ASP A 483 -10.26 7.74 -28.78
C ASP A 483 -10.06 6.24 -28.52
N LEU A 484 -11.11 5.58 -28.03
CA LEU A 484 -11.04 4.20 -27.54
C LEU A 484 -11.09 3.17 -28.67
N ASP A 485 -11.61 3.53 -29.84
CA ASP A 485 -11.75 2.61 -30.99
C ASP A 485 -10.80 2.93 -32.17
N GLY A 486 -10.07 4.05 -32.10
CA GLY A 486 -9.05 4.44 -33.08
C GLY A 486 -9.66 5.12 -34.33
N ASP A 487 -10.88 5.68 -34.24
CA ASP A 487 -11.53 6.36 -35.38
C ASP A 487 -11.09 7.82 -35.57
N GLY A 488 -10.32 8.35 -34.59
CA GLY A 488 -9.82 9.73 -34.57
C GLY A 488 -10.75 10.69 -33.84
N LYS A 489 -11.72 10.20 -33.07
CA LYS A 489 -12.63 10.99 -32.24
C LYS A 489 -12.71 10.38 -30.84
N ALA A 490 -12.59 11.23 -29.83
CA ALA A 490 -12.60 10.76 -28.46
C ALA A 490 -14.03 10.41 -27.99
N GLU A 491 -14.19 9.25 -27.35
CA GLU A 491 -15.36 8.86 -26.58
C GLU A 491 -15.27 9.41 -25.16
N VAL A 492 -16.42 9.33 -24.46
CA VAL A 492 -16.51 9.59 -23.02
C VAL A 492 -17.01 8.34 -22.31
N ALA A 493 -16.22 7.81 -21.38
CA ALA A 493 -16.58 6.63 -20.60
C ALA A 493 -16.70 6.94 -19.12
N CYS A 494 -17.77 6.50 -18.47
CA CYS A 494 -17.94 6.64 -17.02
C CYS A 494 -18.90 5.61 -16.43
N LYS A 495 -18.92 5.56 -15.09
CA LYS A 495 -19.91 4.80 -14.34
C LYS A 495 -21.29 5.47 -14.45
N THR A 496 -22.34 4.69 -14.77
CA THR A 496 -23.72 5.10 -14.85
C THR A 496 -24.65 4.17 -14.04
N ALA A 497 -25.91 4.49 -13.96
CA ALA A 497 -26.91 3.71 -13.23
C ALA A 497 -28.33 4.05 -13.76
N PRO A 498 -29.40 3.32 -13.37
CA PRO A 498 -30.77 3.76 -13.65
C PRO A 498 -31.01 5.21 -13.21
N GLY A 499 -31.60 6.00 -14.07
CA GLY A 499 -31.78 7.45 -13.89
C GLY A 499 -30.75 8.29 -14.63
N THR A 500 -29.71 7.69 -15.24
CA THR A 500 -28.81 8.40 -16.15
C THR A 500 -29.51 8.72 -17.45
N ILE A 501 -29.35 9.96 -17.94
CA ILE A 501 -29.90 10.45 -19.21
C ILE A 501 -28.73 10.89 -20.09
N ASP A 502 -28.64 10.36 -21.30
CA ASP A 502 -27.59 10.65 -22.26
C ASP A 502 -27.71 12.05 -22.87
N GLY A 503 -26.72 12.48 -23.67
CA GLY A 503 -26.71 13.79 -24.34
C GLY A 503 -27.83 14.02 -25.37
N LYS A 504 -28.57 12.99 -25.73
CA LYS A 504 -29.76 13.05 -26.61
C LYS A 504 -31.08 12.99 -25.84
N GLY A 505 -31.04 12.88 -24.51
CA GLY A 505 -32.22 12.81 -23.65
C GLY A 505 -32.82 11.40 -23.49
N ASN A 506 -32.10 10.34 -23.84
CA ASN A 506 -32.53 8.97 -23.66
C ASN A 506 -32.05 8.43 -22.30
N ASN A 507 -32.82 7.51 -21.70
CA ASN A 507 -32.39 6.81 -20.51
C ASN A 507 -31.31 5.78 -20.87
N VAL A 508 -30.22 5.77 -20.10
CA VAL A 508 -29.18 4.72 -20.12
C VAL A 508 -29.66 3.60 -19.21
N ILE A 509 -30.04 2.47 -19.79
CA ILE A 509 -30.69 1.39 -19.05
C ILE A 509 -30.34 0.01 -19.61
N MET A 510 -30.11 -0.96 -18.76
CA MET A 510 -29.88 -2.35 -19.14
C MET A 510 -31.12 -3.21 -18.88
N GLY A 511 -31.48 -4.01 -19.88
CA GLY A 511 -32.58 -5.00 -19.77
C GLY A 511 -33.89 -4.38 -19.34
N SER A 512 -34.43 -4.83 -18.20
CA SER A 512 -35.74 -4.40 -17.66
C SER A 512 -35.59 -3.48 -16.42
N ASP A 513 -34.43 -2.91 -16.18
CA ASP A 513 -34.22 -2.02 -15.02
C ASP A 513 -35.12 -0.77 -15.13
N ASP A 514 -35.61 -0.30 -14.00
CA ASP A 514 -36.50 0.86 -13.96
C ASP A 514 -35.71 2.17 -14.00
N PRO A 515 -35.80 2.99 -15.04
CA PRO A 515 -35.11 4.26 -15.15
C PRO A 515 -35.52 5.30 -14.09
N LYS A 516 -36.61 5.07 -13.37
CA LYS A 516 -37.10 5.96 -12.30
C LYS A 516 -36.77 5.44 -10.89
N ALA A 517 -36.10 4.30 -10.78
CA ALA A 517 -35.75 3.74 -9.50
C ALA A 517 -34.81 4.68 -8.73
N ASP A 518 -35.01 4.79 -7.42
CA ASP A 518 -34.16 5.52 -6.50
C ASP A 518 -33.63 4.53 -5.46
N TYR A 519 -32.33 4.24 -5.52
CA TYR A 519 -31.64 3.29 -4.63
C TYR A 519 -30.96 3.96 -3.44
N ARG A 520 -31.14 5.28 -3.26
CA ARG A 520 -30.61 6.01 -2.10
C ARG A 520 -31.33 5.56 -0.82
N GLY A 521 -30.56 5.14 0.17
CA GLY A 521 -31.10 4.59 1.43
C GLY A 521 -30.36 5.10 2.66
N THR A 522 -30.62 4.42 3.80
CA THR A 522 -29.90 4.67 5.05
C THR A 522 -29.05 3.45 5.39
N HIS A 523 -27.73 3.64 5.45
CA HIS A 523 -26.76 2.59 5.74
C HIS A 523 -25.74 3.06 6.76
N GLY A 524 -25.47 2.25 7.79
CA GLY A 524 -24.55 2.62 8.87
C GLY A 524 -24.91 3.96 9.55
N GLY A 525 -26.21 4.31 9.62
CA GLY A 525 -26.72 5.57 10.16
C GLY A 525 -26.55 6.78 9.22
N LYS A 526 -26.09 6.60 8.00
CA LYS A 526 -25.90 7.64 6.97
C LYS A 526 -27.03 7.57 5.95
N GLN A 527 -27.70 8.69 5.69
CA GLN A 527 -28.80 8.79 4.71
C GLN A 527 -28.26 9.18 3.32
N GLY A 528 -28.97 8.79 2.27
CA GLY A 528 -28.62 9.10 0.88
C GLY A 528 -27.46 8.25 0.34
N VAL A 529 -27.05 7.23 1.06
CA VAL A 529 -26.04 6.26 0.61
C VAL A 529 -26.68 5.23 -0.32
N ILE A 530 -25.97 4.83 -1.36
CA ILE A 530 -26.42 3.86 -2.35
C ILE A 530 -25.64 2.57 -2.14
N LYS A 531 -26.30 1.50 -1.66
CA LYS A 531 -25.67 0.18 -1.47
C LYS A 531 -26.39 -0.96 -2.22
N THR A 532 -27.43 -0.64 -2.94
CA THR A 532 -28.21 -1.59 -3.73
C THR A 532 -28.47 -1.00 -5.12
N GLY A 533 -29.05 -1.81 -5.98
CA GLY A 533 -29.34 -1.43 -7.36
C GLY A 533 -28.18 -1.70 -8.32
N PRO A 534 -28.48 -1.73 -9.61
CA PRO A 534 -27.50 -1.97 -10.65
C PRO A 534 -26.56 -0.76 -10.83
N GLU A 535 -25.36 -1.06 -11.29
CA GLU A 535 -24.36 -0.11 -11.72
C GLU A 535 -23.88 -0.54 -13.10
N TYR A 536 -23.64 0.43 -13.95
CA TYR A 536 -23.19 0.21 -15.32
C TYR A 536 -21.87 0.93 -15.59
N LEU A 537 -21.14 0.46 -16.58
CA LEU A 537 -20.12 1.19 -17.30
C LEU A 537 -20.66 1.54 -18.68
N THR A 538 -20.65 2.81 -19.03
CA THR A 538 -21.16 3.30 -20.31
C THR A 538 -20.09 4.07 -21.07
N VAL A 539 -20.00 3.81 -22.38
CA VAL A 539 -19.27 4.61 -23.35
C VAL A 539 -20.27 5.45 -24.14
N PHE A 540 -20.01 6.75 -24.25
CA PHE A 540 -20.79 7.72 -24.98
C PHE A 540 -20.02 8.23 -26.19
N GLU A 541 -20.71 8.46 -27.30
CA GLU A 541 -20.18 9.17 -28.46
C GLU A 541 -19.76 10.60 -28.06
N GLY A 542 -18.51 10.94 -28.25
CA GLY A 542 -17.97 12.21 -27.77
C GLY A 542 -18.64 13.43 -28.39
N ALA A 543 -18.93 13.39 -29.70
CA ALA A 543 -19.55 14.50 -30.42
C ALA A 543 -20.97 14.85 -29.95
N THR A 544 -21.71 13.88 -29.41
CA THR A 544 -23.15 14.06 -29.15
C THR A 544 -23.60 13.67 -27.75
N GLY A 545 -22.74 13.01 -26.97
CA GLY A 545 -23.08 12.45 -25.66
C GLY A 545 -24.09 11.28 -25.71
N LYS A 546 -24.35 10.71 -26.91
CA LYS A 546 -25.25 9.57 -27.10
C LYS A 546 -24.60 8.29 -26.53
N GLU A 547 -25.38 7.47 -25.86
CA GLU A 547 -24.95 6.13 -25.45
C GLU A 547 -24.54 5.28 -26.67
N LEU A 548 -23.35 4.68 -26.63
CA LEU A 548 -22.86 3.70 -27.60
C LEU A 548 -22.90 2.28 -27.07
N SER A 549 -22.39 2.06 -25.86
CA SER A 549 -22.34 0.74 -25.24
C SER A 549 -22.45 0.84 -23.73
N THR A 550 -23.26 -0.02 -23.13
CA THR A 550 -23.45 -0.13 -21.69
C THR A 550 -23.32 -1.58 -21.24
N VAL A 551 -22.50 -1.82 -20.24
CA VAL A 551 -22.31 -3.12 -19.59
C VAL A 551 -22.47 -3.00 -18.07
N ALA A 552 -22.68 -4.12 -17.37
CA ALA A 552 -22.66 -4.12 -15.92
C ALA A 552 -21.28 -3.67 -15.41
N TYR A 553 -21.25 -2.79 -14.39
CA TYR A 553 -20.00 -2.39 -13.75
C TYR A 553 -19.40 -3.56 -12.97
N GLU A 554 -18.14 -3.87 -13.21
CA GLU A 554 -17.44 -4.97 -12.54
C GLU A 554 -16.27 -4.47 -11.69
N PRO A 555 -16.13 -5.05 -10.47
CA PRO A 555 -17.12 -5.91 -9.83
C PRO A 555 -18.30 -5.10 -9.30
N SER A 556 -19.45 -5.77 -9.09
CA SER A 556 -20.59 -5.12 -8.45
C SER A 556 -20.25 -4.68 -7.01
N ARG A 557 -20.96 -3.67 -6.48
CA ARG A 557 -20.78 -3.19 -5.11
C ARG A 557 -20.98 -4.25 -4.04
N ASN A 558 -21.73 -5.30 -4.31
CA ASN A 558 -22.06 -6.38 -3.39
C ASN A 558 -21.12 -7.59 -3.49
N ILE A 559 -20.00 -7.47 -4.20
CA ILE A 559 -19.00 -8.55 -4.35
C ILE A 559 -18.44 -8.98 -2.99
N LEU A 560 -18.33 -8.06 -2.04
CA LEU A 560 -17.86 -8.28 -0.68
C LEU A 560 -18.85 -7.73 0.34
N SER A 561 -18.85 -8.30 1.56
CA SER A 561 -19.60 -7.76 2.69
C SER A 561 -19.01 -6.43 3.18
N ASP A 562 -19.81 -5.66 3.91
CA ASP A 562 -19.35 -4.41 4.54
C ASP A 562 -18.13 -4.59 5.42
N SER A 563 -18.10 -5.68 6.21
CA SER A 563 -16.96 -5.99 7.08
C SER A 563 -15.69 -6.30 6.30
N ALA A 564 -15.79 -6.91 5.13
CA ALA A 564 -14.64 -7.18 4.26
C ALA A 564 -14.13 -5.90 3.60
N TRP A 565 -15.02 -4.95 3.26
CA TRP A 565 -14.62 -3.60 2.83
C TRP A 565 -14.05 -2.76 3.99
N GLY A 566 -14.43 -3.06 5.24
CA GLY A 566 -13.93 -2.40 6.44
C GLY A 566 -14.73 -1.17 6.89
N ASP A 567 -15.95 -0.97 6.36
CA ASP A 567 -16.92 0.01 6.85
C ASP A 567 -18.37 -0.47 6.64
N SER A 568 -19.35 0.21 7.23
CA SER A 568 -20.77 -0.17 7.16
C SER A 568 -21.63 0.77 6.31
N PHE A 569 -21.04 1.82 5.73
CA PHE A 569 -21.78 2.87 5.02
C PHE A 569 -21.28 3.11 3.59
N GLY A 570 -20.50 2.18 3.05
CA GLY A 570 -20.10 2.17 1.65
C GLY A 570 -19.04 3.20 1.28
N ASN A 571 -18.22 3.68 2.23
CA ASN A 571 -17.16 4.62 1.90
C ASN A 571 -16.01 3.95 1.13
N ARG A 572 -15.59 2.75 1.57
CA ARG A 572 -14.44 2.06 0.96
C ARG A 572 -14.78 1.32 -0.33
N CYS A 573 -15.99 0.75 -0.43
CA CYS A 573 -16.43 0.10 -1.66
C CYS A 573 -16.84 1.10 -2.77
N GLU A 574 -17.04 2.37 -2.44
CA GLU A 574 -17.38 3.45 -3.37
C GLU A 574 -16.16 4.34 -3.65
N ARG A 575 -14.96 3.79 -3.66
CA ARG A 575 -13.72 4.45 -4.06
C ARG A 575 -13.35 3.98 -5.45
N TYR A 576 -13.32 4.91 -6.40
CA TYR A 576 -13.10 4.63 -7.81
C TYR A 576 -11.88 5.36 -8.32
N LEU A 577 -11.14 4.69 -9.18
CA LEU A 577 -10.12 5.26 -10.05
C LEU A 577 -10.37 4.73 -11.46
N ALA A 578 -9.80 5.39 -12.46
CA ALA A 578 -9.88 4.95 -13.84
C ALA A 578 -8.64 5.41 -14.61
N CYS A 579 -8.30 4.69 -15.67
CA CYS A 579 -7.28 5.08 -16.63
C CYS A 579 -7.58 4.51 -18.01
N VAL A 580 -6.81 4.98 -19.00
CA VAL A 580 -6.67 4.35 -20.31
C VAL A 580 -5.24 3.83 -20.39
N ALA A 581 -5.05 2.59 -20.82
CA ALA A 581 -3.75 1.93 -20.90
C ALA A 581 -3.65 1.11 -22.18
N TYR A 582 -2.47 1.07 -22.80
CA TYR A 582 -2.19 0.26 -23.98
C TYR A 582 -1.74 -1.14 -23.54
N LEU A 583 -2.69 -1.93 -23.02
CA LEU A 583 -2.45 -3.26 -22.43
C LEU A 583 -2.04 -4.35 -23.44
N ASP A 584 -2.00 -4.06 -24.73
CA ASP A 584 -1.46 -4.92 -25.78
C ASP A 584 -0.43 -4.17 -26.65
N GLY A 585 0.01 -3.01 -26.19
CA GLY A 585 0.97 -2.16 -26.88
C GLY A 585 0.46 -1.53 -28.18
N LYS A 586 -0.82 -1.68 -28.54
CA LYS A 586 -1.38 -1.26 -29.85
C LYS A 586 -2.69 -0.52 -29.77
N LYS A 587 -3.56 -0.91 -28.85
CA LYS A 587 -4.90 -0.34 -28.69
C LYS A 587 -5.14 0.10 -27.25
N PRO A 588 -5.84 1.23 -27.05
CA PRO A 588 -6.21 1.67 -25.73
C PRO A 588 -7.25 0.73 -25.11
N SER A 589 -7.07 0.40 -23.86
CA SER A 589 -8.05 -0.28 -23.01
C SER A 589 -8.52 0.65 -21.92
N LEU A 590 -9.80 0.64 -21.62
CA LEU A 590 -10.39 1.37 -20.50
C LEU A 590 -10.26 0.52 -19.23
N VAL A 591 -9.66 1.05 -18.17
CA VAL A 591 -9.55 0.36 -16.88
C VAL A 591 -10.35 1.11 -15.82
N MET A 592 -11.30 0.41 -15.23
CA MET A 592 -12.19 0.95 -14.19
C MET A 592 -11.92 0.22 -12.87
N CYS A 593 -11.69 0.98 -11.81
CA CYS A 593 -11.26 0.43 -10.52
C CYS A 593 -12.33 0.58 -9.44
N ARG A 594 -12.28 -0.29 -8.41
CA ARG A 594 -13.11 -0.20 -7.21
C ARG A 594 -12.30 -0.57 -5.98
N GLY A 595 -12.20 0.35 -5.00
CA GLY A 595 -11.52 0.16 -3.73
C GLY A 595 -10.00 0.33 -3.80
N TYR A 596 -9.40 0.83 -2.73
CA TYR A 596 -7.95 0.99 -2.61
C TYR A 596 -7.43 1.02 -1.16
N TYR A 597 -8.31 1.19 -0.16
CA TYR A 597 -7.95 1.15 1.27
C TYR A 597 -7.85 -0.27 1.84
N THR A 598 -8.56 -1.22 1.23
CA THR A 598 -8.62 -2.63 1.62
C THR A 598 -8.61 -3.47 0.36
N ALA A 599 -9.70 -4.22 0.06
CA ALA A 599 -9.81 -4.89 -1.22
C ALA A 599 -9.68 -3.90 -2.38
N ALA A 600 -9.01 -4.32 -3.44
CA ALA A 600 -8.79 -3.56 -4.66
C ALA A 600 -9.18 -4.42 -5.87
N TYR A 601 -9.91 -3.81 -6.78
CA TYR A 601 -10.31 -4.43 -8.03
C TYR A 601 -10.03 -3.47 -9.18
N LEU A 602 -9.47 -4.00 -10.26
CA LEU A 602 -9.27 -3.29 -11.52
C LEU A 602 -9.88 -4.15 -12.63
N CYS A 603 -10.75 -3.57 -13.46
CA CYS A 603 -11.37 -4.27 -14.57
C CYS A 603 -11.02 -3.55 -15.88
N ALA A 604 -10.35 -4.27 -16.77
CA ALA A 604 -9.97 -3.76 -18.09
C ALA A 604 -11.02 -4.14 -19.15
N TRP A 605 -11.28 -3.18 -20.05
CA TRP A 605 -12.27 -3.30 -21.10
C TRP A 605 -11.69 -2.77 -22.41
N ASP A 606 -11.96 -3.49 -23.49
CA ASP A 606 -11.70 -3.04 -24.87
C ASP A 606 -12.98 -2.54 -25.51
N PHE A 607 -12.91 -1.46 -26.26
CA PHE A 607 -14.01 -0.94 -27.03
C PHE A 607 -13.71 -1.04 -28.53
N ASP A 608 -14.65 -1.51 -29.33
CA ASP A 608 -14.49 -1.72 -30.77
C ASP A 608 -15.37 -0.79 -31.64
N GLY A 609 -15.82 0.34 -31.06
CA GLY A 609 -16.74 1.29 -31.68
C GLY A 609 -18.21 0.90 -31.54
N LYS A 610 -18.51 -0.27 -30.97
CA LYS A 610 -19.87 -0.78 -30.80
C LYS A 610 -20.12 -1.43 -29.46
N GLU A 611 -19.16 -2.21 -28.96
CA GLU A 611 -19.32 -3.07 -27.80
C GLU A 611 -18.11 -3.02 -26.89
N LEU A 612 -18.37 -2.86 -25.57
CA LEU A 612 -17.38 -3.07 -24.54
C LEU A 612 -17.17 -4.56 -24.27
N LYS A 613 -15.91 -5.02 -24.36
CA LYS A 613 -15.51 -6.40 -24.08
C LYS A 613 -14.56 -6.42 -22.91
N LYS A 614 -14.89 -7.21 -21.89
CA LYS A 614 -14.00 -7.38 -20.75
C LYS A 614 -12.73 -8.11 -21.18
N ARG A 615 -11.56 -7.49 -20.90
CA ARG A 615 -10.25 -8.08 -21.12
C ARG A 615 -9.85 -8.96 -19.94
N TRP A 616 -9.78 -8.37 -18.74
CA TRP A 616 -9.49 -9.08 -17.50
C TRP A 616 -10.12 -8.37 -16.28
N LEU A 617 -10.14 -9.06 -15.15
CA LEU A 617 -10.52 -8.53 -13.84
C LEU A 617 -9.45 -8.94 -12.82
N HIS A 618 -8.68 -7.98 -12.34
CA HIS A 618 -7.82 -8.13 -11.18
C HIS A 618 -8.64 -8.04 -9.89
N ALA A 619 -8.32 -8.89 -8.90
CA ALA A 619 -8.97 -8.89 -7.60
C ALA A 619 -7.96 -9.20 -6.49
N SER A 620 -7.76 -8.24 -5.59
CA SER A 620 -6.95 -8.40 -4.38
C SER A 620 -7.85 -8.24 -3.15
N THR A 621 -8.19 -9.37 -2.51
CA THR A 621 -9.17 -9.42 -1.41
C THR A 621 -8.57 -9.87 -0.08
N THR A 622 -7.36 -10.38 -0.07
CA THR A 622 -6.67 -10.91 1.10
C THR A 622 -5.64 -9.91 1.61
N LYS A 623 -5.70 -9.59 2.90
CA LYS A 623 -4.74 -8.69 3.53
C LYS A 623 -3.32 -9.23 3.42
N GLY A 624 -2.40 -8.40 2.91
CA GLY A 624 -0.99 -8.75 2.73
C GLY A 624 -0.68 -9.36 1.37
N GLU A 625 -1.66 -9.49 0.48
CA GLU A 625 -1.53 -10.05 -0.86
C GLU A 625 -1.94 -9.03 -1.92
N GLY A 626 -1.28 -9.07 -3.06
CA GLY A 626 -1.59 -8.24 -4.22
C GLY A 626 -1.70 -6.75 -3.91
N ALA A 627 -2.68 -6.08 -4.49
CA ALA A 627 -2.97 -4.67 -4.30
C ALA A 627 -3.77 -4.35 -3.02
N TYR A 628 -4.06 -5.36 -2.15
CA TYR A 628 -4.86 -5.12 -0.95
C TYR A 628 -4.22 -4.08 -0.03
N GLY A 629 -4.88 -2.94 0.13
CA GLY A 629 -4.41 -1.84 0.99
C GLY A 629 -3.23 -1.03 0.45
N GLU A 630 -2.80 -1.29 -0.79
CA GLU A 630 -1.66 -0.63 -1.43
C GLU A 630 -2.09 0.51 -2.37
N GLY A 631 -3.37 0.61 -2.73
CA GLY A 631 -3.85 1.62 -3.68
C GLY A 631 -3.73 3.05 -3.13
N ALA A 632 -3.62 4.04 -4.02
CA ALA A 632 -3.55 5.46 -3.69
C ALA A 632 -4.83 6.22 -4.08
N HIS A 633 -4.87 7.53 -3.83
CA HIS A 633 -5.93 8.41 -4.34
C HIS A 633 -5.78 8.75 -5.83
N SER A 634 -4.69 8.33 -6.44
CA SER A 634 -4.41 8.45 -7.87
C SER A 634 -3.73 7.18 -8.37
N LEU A 635 -3.71 7.00 -9.68
CA LEU A 635 -2.95 5.99 -10.38
C LEU A 635 -2.24 6.63 -11.57
N THR A 636 -1.26 5.93 -12.11
CA THR A 636 -0.58 6.33 -13.34
C THR A 636 -0.27 5.10 -14.19
N VAL A 637 0.01 5.32 -15.45
CA VAL A 637 0.17 4.28 -16.47
C VAL A 637 1.46 4.51 -17.23
N GLY A 638 2.15 3.45 -17.61
CA GLY A 638 3.31 3.47 -18.48
C GLY A 638 3.92 2.08 -18.63
N ASP A 639 4.66 1.89 -19.70
CA ASP A 639 5.50 0.72 -19.94
C ASP A 639 6.70 0.77 -18.98
N VAL A 640 6.56 0.15 -17.79
CA VAL A 640 7.57 0.27 -16.71
C VAL A 640 8.63 -0.82 -16.77
N ASP A 641 8.36 -1.90 -17.50
CA ASP A 641 9.30 -3.03 -17.62
C ASP A 641 9.90 -3.17 -19.03
N GLY A 642 9.46 -2.35 -19.98
CA GLY A 642 10.04 -2.26 -21.30
C GLY A 642 9.54 -3.35 -22.27
N ASP A 643 8.40 -3.99 -21.97
CA ASP A 643 7.83 -5.06 -22.80
C ASP A 643 6.97 -4.53 -23.97
N GLY A 644 6.69 -3.24 -23.99
CA GLY A 644 5.89 -2.54 -25.00
C GLY A 644 4.39 -2.49 -24.68
N CYS A 645 3.97 -2.91 -23.51
CA CYS A 645 2.62 -2.75 -22.99
C CYS A 645 2.63 -1.83 -21.76
N ASP A 646 1.50 -1.24 -21.42
CA ASP A 646 1.41 -0.38 -20.25
C ASP A 646 1.08 -1.17 -18.98
N GLU A 647 1.76 -0.87 -17.88
CA GLU A 647 1.42 -1.26 -16.53
C GLU A 647 0.66 -0.16 -15.81
N ILE A 648 -0.03 -0.54 -14.73
CA ILE A 648 -0.82 0.36 -13.91
C ILE A 648 -0.20 0.48 -12.53
N VAL A 649 0.49 1.59 -12.27
CA VAL A 649 0.99 1.92 -10.92
C VAL A 649 -0.20 2.36 -10.07
N TYR A 650 -0.70 1.44 -9.24
CA TYR A 650 -1.94 1.60 -8.47
C TYR A 650 -1.71 2.15 -7.04
N GLY A 651 -0.60 2.78 -6.79
CA GLY A 651 -0.17 3.25 -5.48
C GLY A 651 1.13 2.57 -5.06
N ALA A 652 1.15 1.90 -3.92
CA ALA A 652 2.30 1.15 -3.43
C ALA A 652 2.45 -0.26 -4.07
N CYS A 653 1.80 -0.47 -5.20
CA CYS A 653 1.91 -1.67 -6.03
C CYS A 653 1.79 -1.30 -7.51
N CYS A 654 2.18 -2.23 -8.37
CA CYS A 654 2.01 -2.14 -9.81
C CYS A 654 1.24 -3.37 -10.32
N ILE A 655 0.29 -3.15 -11.22
CA ILE A 655 -0.48 -4.18 -11.90
C ILE A 655 0.03 -4.25 -13.33
N ASP A 656 0.43 -5.42 -13.74
CA ASP A 656 0.94 -5.74 -15.05
C ASP A 656 -0.16 -5.63 -16.13
N HIS A 657 0.23 -5.47 -17.39
CA HIS A 657 -0.66 -5.33 -18.54
C HIS A 657 -1.69 -6.47 -18.68
N ASP A 658 -1.43 -7.64 -18.11
CA ASP A 658 -2.32 -8.81 -18.15
C ASP A 658 -3.24 -8.91 -16.91
N GLY A 659 -3.16 -7.96 -15.98
CA GLY A 659 -3.95 -7.88 -14.76
C GLY A 659 -3.32 -8.59 -13.56
N SER A 660 -2.11 -9.12 -13.67
CA SER A 660 -1.37 -9.67 -12.53
C SER A 660 -0.70 -8.58 -11.69
N VAL A 661 -0.15 -8.95 -10.55
CA VAL A 661 0.65 -8.04 -9.73
C VAL A 661 2.09 -8.11 -10.15
N LEU A 662 2.62 -7.04 -10.73
CA LEU A 662 4.05 -6.95 -11.04
C LEU A 662 4.87 -6.89 -9.75
N TYR A 663 4.51 -5.99 -8.83
CA TYR A 663 5.09 -5.93 -7.48
C TYR A 663 4.15 -5.27 -6.47
N ARG A 664 4.46 -5.47 -5.19
CA ARG A 664 3.92 -4.70 -4.07
C ARG A 664 5.02 -4.32 -3.08
N THR A 665 4.98 -3.11 -2.55
CA THR A 665 5.98 -2.65 -1.58
C THR A 665 5.62 -2.98 -0.12
N GLY A 666 4.34 -3.17 0.17
CA GLY A 666 3.85 -3.36 1.53
C GLY A 666 3.84 -2.07 2.37
N LEU A 667 4.03 -0.91 1.76
CA LEU A 667 4.06 0.38 2.44
C LEU A 667 2.67 0.94 2.72
N GLY A 668 1.66 0.42 2.01
CA GLY A 668 0.26 0.76 2.22
C GLY A 668 -0.19 2.01 1.47
N HIS A 669 -1.44 2.37 1.71
CA HIS A 669 -2.15 3.47 1.06
C HIS A 669 -1.44 4.83 1.17
N GLY A 670 -1.65 5.70 0.17
CA GLY A 670 -1.15 7.07 0.16
C GLY A 670 -1.92 7.99 -0.79
N ASP A 671 -1.60 9.29 -0.75
CA ASP A 671 -2.39 10.35 -1.39
C ASP A 671 -1.86 10.85 -2.73
N ALA A 672 -0.57 10.74 -2.97
CA ALA A 672 0.06 11.28 -4.18
C ALA A 672 1.16 10.35 -4.68
N LEU A 673 1.22 10.19 -5.99
CA LEU A 673 2.27 9.46 -6.69
C LEU A 673 2.58 10.12 -8.03
N HIS A 674 3.81 9.91 -8.51
CA HIS A 674 4.27 10.34 -9.83
C HIS A 674 5.11 9.23 -10.44
N LEU A 675 4.96 9.00 -11.75
CA LEU A 675 5.78 8.10 -12.56
C LEU A 675 6.54 8.94 -13.59
N GLY A 676 7.81 8.64 -13.79
CA GLY A 676 8.64 9.31 -14.81
C GLY A 676 10.09 8.86 -14.73
N ASP A 677 10.89 9.29 -15.69
CA ASP A 677 12.35 9.21 -15.67
C ASP A 677 12.88 10.37 -14.81
N PHE A 678 12.91 10.16 -13.49
CA PHE A 678 13.33 11.16 -12.51
C PHE A 678 14.83 11.12 -12.23
N ILE A 679 15.49 10.01 -12.52
CA ILE A 679 16.92 9.78 -12.31
C ILE A 679 17.58 9.48 -13.67
N PRO A 680 17.87 10.50 -14.50
CA PRO A 680 18.31 10.33 -15.88
C PRO A 680 19.61 9.52 -16.09
N ASP A 681 20.37 9.25 -15.03
CA ASP A 681 21.58 8.44 -15.06
C ASP A 681 21.30 6.95 -14.76
N ARG A 682 20.05 6.59 -14.52
CA ARG A 682 19.55 5.25 -14.26
C ARG A 682 18.67 4.82 -15.44
N GLU A 683 18.76 3.59 -15.87
CA GLU A 683 17.86 3.00 -16.87
C GLU A 683 16.49 2.68 -16.26
N GLY A 684 15.41 2.94 -17.00
CA GLY A 684 14.04 2.70 -16.59
C GLY A 684 13.36 3.90 -15.94
N LEU A 685 12.14 3.69 -15.47
CA LEU A 685 11.32 4.71 -14.82
C LEU A 685 11.35 4.59 -13.31
N GLU A 686 11.02 5.68 -12.61
CA GLU A 686 10.85 5.71 -11.17
C GLU A 686 9.42 6.12 -10.78
N VAL A 687 9.02 5.66 -9.59
CA VAL A 687 7.80 6.11 -8.92
C VAL A 687 8.16 6.86 -7.65
N PHE A 688 7.71 8.10 -7.53
CA PHE A 688 7.66 8.81 -6.26
C PHE A 688 6.29 8.68 -5.63
N MET A 689 6.22 8.35 -4.32
CA MET A 689 4.95 8.22 -3.59
C MET A 689 5.05 8.70 -2.15
N VAL A 690 3.93 9.21 -1.61
CA VAL A 690 3.74 9.52 -0.18
C VAL A 690 2.74 8.57 0.44
N HIS A 691 2.89 8.25 1.76
CA HIS A 691 2.10 7.25 2.47
C HIS A 691 1.37 7.83 3.69
N GLU A 692 0.14 7.34 3.94
CA GLU A 692 -0.66 7.69 5.12
C GLU A 692 -0.28 6.84 6.35
N GLU A 693 0.20 5.63 6.16
CA GLU A 693 0.46 4.68 7.24
C GLU A 693 1.63 5.14 8.13
N LYS A 694 1.32 5.60 9.35
CA LYS A 694 2.32 6.07 10.32
C LYS A 694 3.37 5.02 10.70
N SER A 695 3.02 3.75 10.56
CA SER A 695 3.88 2.61 10.85
C SER A 695 4.72 2.18 9.65
N ALA A 696 4.45 2.66 8.46
CA ALA A 696 5.20 2.33 7.26
C ALA A 696 6.72 2.59 7.43
N ALA A 697 7.53 1.82 6.75
CA ALA A 697 8.99 2.00 6.77
C ALA A 697 9.38 3.38 6.26
N TYR A 698 8.63 3.89 5.28
CA TYR A 698 8.81 5.22 4.69
C TYR A 698 7.48 5.99 4.74
N GLY A 699 7.52 7.29 4.99
CA GLY A 699 6.38 8.19 4.85
C GLY A 699 6.30 8.78 3.43
N PHE A 700 7.43 8.79 2.73
CA PHE A 700 7.55 9.00 1.29
C PHE A 700 8.79 8.30 0.77
N GLU A 701 8.78 7.93 -0.49
CA GLU A 701 9.86 7.19 -1.12
C GLU A 701 9.93 7.42 -2.64
N MET A 702 11.09 7.10 -3.21
CA MET A 702 11.35 6.93 -4.63
C MET A 702 11.74 5.47 -4.84
N ARG A 703 11.09 4.80 -5.78
CA ARG A 703 11.36 3.39 -6.11
C ARG A 703 11.52 3.17 -7.60
N ASP A 704 12.16 2.09 -7.93
CA ASP A 704 12.20 1.53 -9.26
C ASP A 704 10.77 1.15 -9.71
N ALA A 705 10.36 1.59 -10.88
CA ALA A 705 9.00 1.39 -11.37
C ALA A 705 8.72 -0.03 -11.82
N GLN A 706 9.74 -0.77 -12.28
CA GLN A 706 9.64 -2.15 -12.72
C GLN A 706 9.59 -3.14 -11.54
N THR A 707 10.48 -2.96 -10.56
CA THR A 707 10.70 -3.95 -9.50
C THR A 707 10.08 -3.60 -8.16
N GLY A 708 9.73 -2.33 -7.95
CA GLY A 708 9.30 -1.83 -6.65
C GLY A 708 10.43 -1.67 -5.62
N GLU A 709 11.71 -1.84 -6.01
CA GLU A 709 12.86 -1.63 -5.13
C GLU A 709 12.92 -0.17 -4.67
N ILE A 710 13.02 0.04 -3.35
CA ILE A 710 13.11 1.38 -2.80
C ILE A 710 14.53 1.94 -2.99
N LEU A 711 14.66 2.93 -3.86
CA LEU A 711 15.93 3.60 -4.17
C LEU A 711 16.30 4.62 -3.09
N SER A 712 15.30 5.34 -2.59
CA SER A 712 15.48 6.29 -1.49
C SER A 712 14.15 6.53 -0.79
N GLY A 713 14.19 6.95 0.48
CA GLY A 713 12.97 7.24 1.22
C GLY A 713 13.24 7.70 2.64
N ARG A 714 12.22 8.26 3.28
CA ARG A 714 12.32 8.78 4.64
C ARG A 714 11.16 8.33 5.52
N LYS A 715 11.51 7.79 6.69
CA LYS A 715 10.52 7.47 7.72
C LYS A 715 10.02 8.74 8.40
N MET A 716 8.71 8.96 8.39
CA MET A 716 8.10 10.18 8.93
C MET A 716 7.32 9.94 10.24
N GLY A 717 6.68 8.78 10.42
CA GLY A 717 5.87 8.46 11.61
C GLY A 717 4.57 9.27 11.71
N SER A 718 4.16 9.93 10.62
CA SER A 718 2.92 10.68 10.47
C SER A 718 2.35 10.43 9.09
N ASP A 719 1.07 10.64 8.94
CA ASP A 719 0.39 10.69 7.66
C ASP A 719 0.97 11.82 6.80
N ILE A 720 1.39 11.50 5.58
CA ILE A 720 1.93 12.44 4.60
C ILE A 720 0.92 12.55 3.47
N GLY A 721 0.09 13.58 3.54
CA GLY A 721 -1.04 13.72 2.64
C GLY A 721 -0.70 14.28 1.26
N ARG A 722 0.49 14.86 1.04
CA ARG A 722 0.84 15.48 -0.25
C ARG A 722 2.34 15.40 -0.52
N GLY A 723 2.68 15.26 -1.80
CA GLY A 723 4.04 15.31 -2.31
C GLY A 723 4.06 15.61 -3.80
N LEU A 724 5.18 16.07 -4.27
CA LEU A 724 5.43 16.38 -5.69
C LEU A 724 6.83 15.92 -6.06
N CYS A 725 7.00 15.60 -7.35
CA CYS A 725 8.29 15.35 -7.98
C CYS A 725 8.33 16.15 -9.29
N ALA A 726 9.36 16.96 -9.47
CA ALA A 726 9.57 17.75 -10.67
C ALA A 726 11.01 18.27 -10.74
N ASP A 727 11.54 18.44 -11.96
CA ASP A 727 12.80 19.14 -12.21
C ASP A 727 12.59 20.65 -12.00
N ILE A 728 13.03 21.19 -10.88
CA ILE A 728 12.89 22.60 -10.50
C ILE A 728 14.22 23.31 -10.24
N ASP A 729 15.34 22.59 -10.15
CA ASP A 729 16.68 23.13 -9.95
C ASP A 729 17.56 22.85 -11.17
N SER A 730 17.70 23.83 -12.03
CA SER A 730 18.53 23.73 -13.24
C SER A 730 20.03 23.45 -12.98
N LEU A 731 20.49 23.48 -11.73
CA LEU A 731 21.86 23.16 -11.33
C LEU A 731 22.03 21.69 -10.94
N SER A 732 20.93 20.99 -10.67
CA SER A 732 20.88 19.57 -10.39
C SER A 732 20.33 18.81 -11.59
N ARG A 733 20.94 17.69 -11.95
CA ARG A 733 20.43 16.83 -13.02
C ARG A 733 19.42 15.85 -12.45
N GLY A 734 18.25 15.74 -13.08
CA GLY A 734 17.13 14.94 -12.64
C GLY A 734 16.10 15.74 -11.87
N ALA A 735 15.11 15.05 -11.33
CA ALA A 735 14.00 15.69 -10.66
C ALA A 735 14.18 15.75 -9.14
N GLU A 736 13.76 16.86 -8.54
CA GLU A 736 13.60 16.98 -7.10
C GLU A 736 12.25 16.43 -6.68
N TYR A 737 12.20 15.85 -5.48
CA TYR A 737 10.94 15.46 -4.87
C TYR A 737 10.82 15.95 -3.43
N TRP A 738 9.60 16.28 -3.01
CA TRP A 738 9.32 16.82 -1.69
C TRP A 738 7.94 16.42 -1.19
N SER A 739 7.76 16.47 0.12
CA SER A 739 6.49 16.16 0.77
C SER A 739 6.12 17.17 1.83
N LEU A 740 4.82 17.30 2.13
CA LEU A 740 4.31 18.13 3.20
C LEU A 740 4.28 17.31 4.50
N ALA A 741 5.28 17.49 5.35
CA ALA A 741 5.21 16.96 6.71
C ALA A 741 4.27 17.83 7.57
N LYS A 742 3.54 17.23 8.51
CA LYS A 742 2.64 17.94 9.46
C LYS A 742 3.30 19.04 10.31
N PHE A 743 4.59 19.25 10.18
CA PHE A 743 5.37 20.26 10.88
C PHE A 743 6.02 21.25 9.91
N ASN A 744 5.25 22.05 9.22
CA ASN A 744 5.66 23.29 8.52
C ASN A 744 7.08 23.34 7.91
N MET A 745 7.69 22.23 7.58
CA MET A 745 8.98 22.19 6.91
C MET A 745 8.87 21.43 5.59
N LEU A 746 9.04 22.15 4.51
CA LEU A 746 9.31 21.60 3.21
C LEU A 746 10.64 20.83 3.28
N SER A 747 10.59 19.50 3.17
CA SER A 747 11.81 18.70 3.01
C SER A 747 12.10 18.59 1.53
N LEU A 748 13.04 19.35 1.05
CA LEU A 748 13.60 19.16 -0.29
C LEU A 748 14.65 18.06 -0.20
N ILE A 749 14.50 17.03 -1.02
CA ILE A 749 15.52 16.00 -1.19
C ILE A 749 15.96 16.08 -2.63
N HIS A 750 17.22 16.47 -2.84
CA HIS A 750 17.84 16.43 -4.15
C HIS A 750 18.27 14.99 -4.44
N ILE A 751 17.87 14.45 -5.57
CA ILE A 751 18.48 13.27 -6.15
C ILE A 751 19.73 13.76 -6.89
N SER A 752 20.71 14.23 -6.14
CA SER A 752 22.01 14.53 -6.72
C SER A 752 22.87 13.28 -6.70
N GLU A 753 23.71 13.15 -7.72
CA GLU A 753 24.69 12.11 -7.95
C GLU A 753 25.18 11.37 -6.68
N PRO A 754 25.39 10.05 -6.73
CA PRO A 754 26.10 9.36 -5.67
C PRO A 754 27.47 10.03 -5.53
N THR A 755 27.69 10.65 -4.37
CA THR A 755 28.98 11.22 -4.03
C THR A 755 30.05 10.21 -4.38
N ARG A 756 30.87 10.49 -5.39
CA ARG A 756 32.09 9.74 -5.65
C ARG A 756 32.87 9.74 -4.34
N ARG A 757 32.92 8.61 -3.68
CA ARG A 757 33.89 8.40 -2.61
C ARG A 757 35.25 8.51 -3.26
N SER A 758 35.94 9.59 -2.97
CA SER A 758 37.37 9.74 -3.21
C SER A 758 38.15 8.72 -2.41
#